data_7f0bf21fa622231e5981d932dd866875
#
_entry.id   7f0bf21fa622231e5981d932dd866875
#
_cell.length_a   1.000
_cell.length_b   1.000
_cell.length_c   1.000
_cell.angle_alpha   90.00
_cell.angle_beta   90.00
_cell.angle_gamma   90.00
#
_symmetry.space_group_name_H-M   'P 1'
#
loop_
_entity.id
_entity.type
_entity.pdbx_description
1 polymer ?
#
loop_
_entity_poly.entity_id
_entity_poly.type
_entity_poly.pdbx_seq_one_letter_code
_entity_poly.pdbx_strand_id
1 'polypeptide(L)'
;MGGQKPEGMKKHICTGLLAHVDAGKTTLSEAILYTTGTIRKLGRVDNKDAFLDTYQLERARGITIFSKQAELTLGDTAVTLLDTPGHVDFSAEMERTLQVLDYAVLVINGADGVQGHTETLWRLLKRYRIPVFLFVNKMDQPGTDREALLSGLKRRLDSAVTDFTGVTAGTDGILSYSGDRENGEEIFEEISMAGEELLEEYLERGILSVDPVRRAVKERRLFPCYFGSALKLTGVEEFLKGFETFTAGTGYSREFGARVFKISRDSQGNRLTHLKITGGSLKVKSFLDQEQTEKVNQIRIYSGEKFELASEAEAGCICVVTGPSDTRPGQGFGVERSGKSPLLEPVLTYQVILPDGADAHVMLKNLRLLEEEDPLLHIVWDETLGEIRAQVMGQVQMEILKSQILERFGVEVDFGTGNIVYKETIQRPVEGVGHFEPLRHYAEVHLLMEPLEPGSGLVLGCDCSEDLLDRNWQRLVLTHLEEKKYRGTLTGSEITDMRITLTAGRAHIKHTEGGDFRQATYRAVRQGLKEAGCRLLEPYYEFILEVPEESVGRAMADIDRMYGKFQAPETGNGMAVLTGSAPAACMRDYQREVTNYTRGRGRLSLSLKGYEPCHNQEEVVEAMGYDFDGDLADPAGSVFCSHGAGVVVPWDQVKKHMHVQTPLDKRRAAGVDLPDRKEREDESSGAGVPEGRSGAGAGGGRSSAAGTGGGAGRLSASYYEDRELEEIFKRTYGEPKRSYPPGNALGQRTAGGRSAGVPGHGTGSGQSTDGPGQKTARGRRAGSSRPGPWGPDRADRKSGRGTGAADTSSGTEEEYLLVDGYNIIFAWEELSELAKVNIDGARYRLMDILCNYQGYKKCTLIVVFDAYKVEGNTGEAIKYHNIHVVYTKEAETADQYIEKLAHKIGPRYRVTVATSDGLEQLIIRGQGCLLLSARDLKEEVDYVESQIADEQGRLKSQQMNGKNYLLSHADGELREYLETVRLGNAGTSGRIDKEKP
;
A
#
# COMPACT_ATOMS: atom_id res chain seq x y z
N MET A 1 -11.79 -40.90 17.21
CA MET A 1 -13.24 -40.71 17.27
C MET A 1 -13.47 -39.37 16.60
N GLY A 2 -13.97 -39.35 15.36
CA GLY A 2 -14.24 -38.10 14.63
C GLY A 2 -15.38 -37.35 15.31
N GLY A 3 -15.10 -36.20 15.84
CA GLY A 3 -16.11 -35.28 16.31
C GLY A 3 -16.83 -34.70 15.10
N GLN A 4 -18.07 -35.11 14.87
CA GLN A 4 -18.97 -34.41 13.97
C GLN A 4 -19.13 -32.98 14.49
N LYS A 5 -18.86 -31.97 13.66
CA LYS A 5 -19.24 -30.58 13.93
C LYS A 5 -20.74 -30.57 14.23
N PRO A 6 -21.19 -29.90 15.31
CA PRO A 6 -22.61 -29.81 15.58
C PRO A 6 -23.29 -29.07 14.42
N GLU A 7 -24.30 -29.70 13.82
CA GLU A 7 -25.19 -29.03 12.85
C GLU A 7 -25.88 -27.85 13.54
N GLY A 8 -25.46 -26.62 13.21
CA GLY A 8 -26.10 -25.41 13.71
C GLY A 8 -25.19 -24.25 14.10
N MET A 9 -23.86 -24.39 13.95
CA MET A 9 -22.91 -23.32 14.33
C MET A 9 -23.09 -22.09 13.43
N LYS A 10 -23.66 -21.03 13.97
CA LYS A 10 -24.06 -19.81 13.23
C LYS A 10 -22.99 -18.74 13.13
N LYS A 11 -21.90 -18.83 13.92
CA LYS A 11 -20.91 -17.73 14.06
C LYS A 11 -19.51 -18.34 14.08
N HIS A 12 -18.64 -17.81 13.21
CA HIS A 12 -17.20 -18.13 13.21
C HIS A 12 -16.42 -16.85 13.43
N ILE A 13 -15.46 -16.85 14.35
CA ILE A 13 -14.62 -15.70 14.71
C ILE A 13 -13.16 -16.11 14.75
N CYS A 14 -12.31 -15.33 14.08
CA CYS A 14 -10.87 -15.40 14.21
C CYS A 14 -10.40 -14.31 15.18
N THR A 15 -9.79 -14.68 16.29
CA THR A 15 -9.28 -13.76 17.29
C THR A 15 -7.80 -13.99 17.59
N GLY A 16 -7.04 -12.89 17.70
CA GLY A 16 -5.63 -12.92 18.04
C GLY A 16 -5.37 -12.45 19.47
N LEU A 17 -4.50 -13.16 20.19
CA LEU A 17 -3.96 -12.69 21.46
C LEU A 17 -2.69 -11.88 21.21
N LEU A 18 -2.69 -10.62 21.63
CA LEU A 18 -1.58 -9.69 21.51
C LEU A 18 -1.16 -9.23 22.90
N ALA A 19 0.14 -9.11 23.11
CA ALA A 19 0.66 -8.69 24.40
C ALA A 19 2.09 -8.17 24.27
N HIS A 20 2.50 -7.34 25.19
CA HIS A 20 3.92 -7.15 25.47
C HIS A 20 4.53 -8.43 26.07
N VAL A 21 5.84 -8.57 25.97
CA VAL A 21 6.60 -9.67 26.57
C VAL A 21 6.23 -9.80 28.05
N ASP A 22 6.13 -11.00 28.56
CA ASP A 22 5.82 -11.32 29.96
C ASP A 22 4.44 -10.87 30.47
N ALA A 23 3.54 -10.34 29.66
CA ALA A 23 2.17 -10.06 30.06
C ALA A 23 1.33 -11.33 30.36
N GLY A 24 1.85 -12.50 29.98
CA GLY A 24 1.21 -13.80 30.23
C GLY A 24 0.22 -14.21 29.13
N LYS A 25 0.51 -13.82 27.89
CA LYS A 25 -0.25 -14.16 26.69
C LYS A 25 -0.46 -15.68 26.53
N THR A 26 0.63 -16.46 26.46
CA THR A 26 0.57 -17.92 26.30
C THR A 26 -0.13 -18.58 27.52
N THR A 27 0.05 -18.03 28.72
CA THR A 27 -0.69 -18.50 29.92
C THR A 27 -2.20 -18.27 29.77
N LEU A 28 -2.61 -17.14 29.18
CA LEU A 28 -4.04 -16.87 28.90
C LEU A 28 -4.55 -17.79 27.78
N SER A 29 -3.76 -18.04 26.73
CA SER A 29 -4.11 -19.01 25.66
C SER A 29 -4.40 -20.38 26.26
N GLU A 30 -3.51 -20.89 27.13
CA GLU A 30 -3.67 -22.16 27.83
C GLU A 30 -4.91 -22.18 28.74
N ALA A 31 -5.13 -21.07 29.49
CA ALA A 31 -6.29 -20.92 30.36
C ALA A 31 -7.61 -20.95 29.57
N ILE A 32 -7.68 -20.27 28.41
CA ILE A 32 -8.82 -20.28 27.49
C ILE A 32 -9.08 -21.72 26.98
N LEU A 33 -8.05 -22.38 26.44
CA LEU A 33 -8.15 -23.73 25.88
C LEU A 33 -8.56 -24.76 26.94
N TYR A 34 -8.08 -24.59 28.19
CA TYR A 34 -8.45 -25.46 29.30
C TYR A 34 -9.89 -25.22 29.76
N THR A 35 -10.30 -23.96 29.94
CA THR A 35 -11.65 -23.58 30.39
C THR A 35 -12.73 -23.99 29.38
N THR A 36 -12.41 -23.93 28.08
CA THR A 36 -13.31 -24.39 26.99
C THR A 36 -13.29 -25.92 26.80
N GLY A 37 -12.43 -26.64 27.54
CA GLY A 37 -12.31 -28.11 27.42
C GLY A 37 -11.60 -28.60 26.18
N THR A 38 -10.99 -27.73 25.40
CA THR A 38 -10.18 -28.06 24.21
C THR A 38 -8.96 -28.88 24.58
N ILE A 39 -8.32 -28.55 25.72
CA ILE A 39 -7.22 -29.30 26.31
C ILE A 39 -7.64 -29.86 27.69
N ARG A 40 -7.12 -31.04 28.02
CA ARG A 40 -7.46 -31.74 29.29
C ARG A 40 -6.54 -31.35 30.45
N LYS A 41 -5.37 -30.85 30.19
CA LYS A 41 -4.35 -30.46 31.16
C LYS A 41 -3.94 -29.02 30.87
N LEU A 42 -3.91 -28.19 31.90
CA LEU A 42 -3.41 -26.83 31.79
C LEU A 42 -1.90 -26.88 31.62
N GLY A 43 -1.40 -26.50 30.45
CA GLY A 43 0.03 -26.35 30.16
C GLY A 43 0.61 -25.12 30.86
N ARG A 44 1.91 -25.12 31.09
CA ARG A 44 2.63 -23.99 31.71
C ARG A 44 3.93 -23.72 30.92
N VAL A 45 4.14 -22.45 30.64
CA VAL A 45 5.39 -21.99 29.97
C VAL A 45 6.61 -22.36 30.81
N ASP A 46 6.55 -22.18 32.14
CA ASP A 46 7.61 -22.52 33.09
C ASP A 46 7.99 -24.01 33.05
N ASN A 47 7.00 -24.87 32.84
CA ASN A 47 7.20 -26.33 32.75
C ASN A 47 7.54 -26.79 31.33
N LYS A 48 7.57 -25.88 30.33
CA LYS A 48 7.80 -26.17 28.90
C LYS A 48 6.80 -27.18 28.30
N ASP A 49 5.59 -27.25 28.85
CA ASP A 49 4.51 -28.16 28.44
C ASP A 49 3.27 -27.42 27.89
N ALA A 50 3.41 -26.13 27.50
CA ALA A 50 2.35 -25.37 26.88
C ALA A 50 1.98 -25.99 25.51
N PHE A 51 0.66 -26.08 25.22
CA PHE A 51 0.10 -26.73 24.05
C PHE A 51 0.48 -26.01 22.74
N LEU A 52 0.54 -24.68 22.78
CA LEU A 52 0.84 -23.86 21.60
C LEU A 52 2.34 -23.65 21.38
N ASP A 53 3.20 -23.79 22.39
CA ASP A 53 4.65 -23.68 22.24
C ASP A 53 5.22 -24.97 21.61
N THR A 54 5.14 -25.10 20.30
CA THR A 54 5.51 -26.34 19.59
C THR A 54 6.98 -26.39 19.17
N TYR A 55 7.61 -25.21 18.97
CA TYR A 55 8.99 -25.11 18.53
C TYR A 55 9.97 -25.21 19.72
N GLN A 56 11.08 -25.95 19.55
CA GLN A 56 12.00 -26.19 20.65
C GLN A 56 12.62 -24.91 21.22
N LEU A 57 12.90 -23.92 20.37
CA LEU A 57 13.46 -22.63 20.80
C LEU A 57 12.45 -21.80 21.57
N GLU A 58 11.16 -21.87 21.22
CA GLU A 58 10.06 -21.24 21.99
C GLU A 58 10.04 -21.82 23.41
N ARG A 59 10.03 -23.14 23.53
CA ARG A 59 10.08 -23.85 24.82
C ARG A 59 11.35 -23.57 25.63
N ALA A 60 12.48 -23.42 24.96
CA ALA A 60 13.76 -23.15 25.61
C ALA A 60 13.82 -21.74 26.22
N ARG A 61 13.26 -20.76 25.53
CA ARG A 61 13.32 -19.34 25.86
C ARG A 61 12.06 -18.82 26.57
N GLY A 62 10.97 -19.55 26.52
CA GLY A 62 9.67 -19.12 27.08
C GLY A 62 9.03 -17.97 26.32
N ILE A 63 9.35 -17.79 25.02
CA ILE A 63 8.77 -16.74 24.14
C ILE A 63 8.13 -17.36 22.91
N THR A 64 6.99 -16.81 22.48
CA THR A 64 6.38 -17.18 21.20
C THR A 64 7.11 -16.48 20.06
N ILE A 65 7.55 -17.24 19.07
CA ILE A 65 8.30 -16.75 17.90
C ILE A 65 7.38 -16.71 16.66
N PHE A 66 6.60 -17.77 16.47
CA PHE A 66 5.68 -17.93 15.34
C PHE A 66 4.24 -17.90 15.79
N SER A 67 3.39 -17.29 14.96
CA SER A 67 1.94 -17.35 15.20
C SER A 67 1.44 -18.78 15.09
N LYS A 68 0.68 -19.22 16.10
CA LYS A 68 0.08 -20.55 16.21
C LYS A 68 -1.44 -20.42 16.29
N GLN A 69 -2.14 -21.46 15.82
CA GLN A 69 -3.59 -21.50 15.90
C GLN A 69 -4.09 -22.66 16.76
N ALA A 70 -5.22 -22.42 17.41
CA ALA A 70 -6.03 -23.46 18.04
C ALA A 70 -7.50 -23.20 17.75
N GLU A 71 -8.27 -24.26 17.56
CA GLU A 71 -9.72 -24.18 17.41
C GLU A 71 -10.43 -24.50 18.74
N LEU A 72 -11.40 -23.68 19.08
CA LEU A 72 -12.24 -23.86 20.27
C LEU A 72 -13.69 -23.49 19.97
N THR A 73 -14.60 -23.90 20.85
CA THR A 73 -16.03 -23.60 20.75
C THR A 73 -16.49 -22.87 21.99
N LEU A 74 -17.19 -21.76 21.82
CA LEU A 74 -17.85 -21.00 22.86
C LEU A 74 -19.35 -20.98 22.56
N GLY A 75 -20.14 -21.73 23.31
CA GLY A 75 -21.57 -21.90 23.02
C GLY A 75 -21.82 -22.29 21.56
N ASP A 76 -22.50 -21.43 20.81
CA ASP A 76 -22.78 -21.62 19.37
C ASP A 76 -21.71 -20.99 18.44
N THR A 77 -20.61 -20.45 19.00
CA THR A 77 -19.56 -19.76 18.25
C THR A 77 -18.33 -20.66 18.09
N ALA A 78 -17.89 -20.89 16.85
CA ALA A 78 -16.58 -21.45 16.57
C ALA A 78 -15.55 -20.31 16.60
N VAL A 79 -14.49 -20.50 17.37
CA VAL A 79 -13.42 -19.51 17.50
C VAL A 79 -12.10 -20.12 17.10
N THR A 80 -11.44 -19.50 16.12
CA THR A 80 -10.03 -19.76 15.83
C THR A 80 -9.17 -18.77 16.62
N LEU A 81 -8.43 -19.27 17.60
CA LEU A 81 -7.52 -18.51 18.44
C LEU A 81 -6.14 -18.51 17.80
N LEU A 82 -5.60 -17.31 17.53
CA LEU A 82 -4.23 -17.11 17.06
C LEU A 82 -3.37 -16.56 18.19
N ASP A 83 -2.41 -17.35 18.63
CA ASP A 83 -1.37 -16.89 19.56
C ASP A 83 -0.25 -16.23 18.77
N THR A 84 0.00 -14.93 18.98
CA THR A 84 0.95 -14.14 18.20
C THR A 84 2.25 -13.91 18.97
N PRO A 85 3.39 -13.63 18.30
CA PRO A 85 4.61 -13.22 19.00
C PRO A 85 4.40 -11.98 19.86
N GLY A 86 4.96 -11.97 21.06
CA GLY A 86 4.93 -10.81 21.96
C GLY A 86 6.23 -10.02 22.01
N HIS A 87 7.31 -10.52 21.40
CA HIS A 87 8.62 -9.87 21.36
C HIS A 87 8.72 -8.89 20.19
N VAL A 88 9.34 -7.74 20.41
CA VAL A 88 9.47 -6.67 19.39
C VAL A 88 10.15 -7.16 18.12
N ASP A 89 11.17 -8.02 18.22
CA ASP A 89 11.90 -8.57 17.07
C ASP A 89 11.01 -9.40 16.12
N PHE A 90 9.85 -9.89 16.59
CA PHE A 90 8.89 -10.66 15.78
C PHE A 90 7.60 -9.87 15.49
N SER A 91 7.64 -8.56 15.66
CA SER A 91 6.49 -7.70 15.41
C SER A 91 6.00 -7.75 13.96
N ALA A 92 6.87 -8.06 13.01
CA ALA A 92 6.53 -8.27 11.61
C ALA A 92 5.61 -9.49 11.39
N GLU A 93 5.89 -10.61 12.04
CA GLU A 93 5.03 -11.81 12.03
C GLU A 93 3.68 -11.52 12.68
N MET A 94 3.69 -10.78 13.79
CA MET A 94 2.48 -10.33 14.47
C MET A 94 1.66 -9.42 13.56
N GLU A 95 2.27 -8.41 12.91
CA GLU A 95 1.57 -7.47 12.01
C GLU A 95 0.92 -8.19 10.83
N ARG A 96 1.57 -9.19 10.23
CA ARG A 96 0.98 -10.03 9.18
C ARG A 96 -0.28 -10.76 9.69
N THR A 97 -0.24 -11.25 10.92
CA THR A 97 -1.37 -11.95 11.55
C THR A 97 -2.57 -11.01 11.76
N LEU A 98 -2.35 -9.71 12.04
CA LEU A 98 -3.44 -8.75 12.20
C LEU A 98 -4.37 -8.68 10.98
N GLN A 99 -3.86 -8.92 9.78
CA GLN A 99 -4.64 -8.81 8.55
C GLN A 99 -5.78 -9.84 8.43
N VAL A 100 -5.78 -10.87 9.26
CA VAL A 100 -6.78 -11.95 9.23
C VAL A 100 -7.65 -12.03 10.48
N LEU A 101 -7.46 -11.12 11.45
CA LEU A 101 -8.25 -11.09 12.68
C LEU A 101 -9.62 -10.43 12.46
N ASP A 102 -10.65 -10.99 13.09
CA ASP A 102 -11.96 -10.36 13.25
C ASP A 102 -12.02 -9.53 14.54
N TYR A 103 -11.33 -10.01 15.59
CA TYR A 103 -11.19 -9.37 16.89
C TYR A 103 -9.77 -9.59 17.44
N ALA A 104 -9.36 -8.75 18.35
CA ALA A 104 -8.12 -8.88 19.08
C ALA A 104 -8.37 -8.86 20.60
N VAL A 105 -7.60 -9.64 21.32
CA VAL A 105 -7.54 -9.57 22.79
C VAL A 105 -6.16 -9.02 23.16
N LEU A 106 -6.14 -7.80 23.67
CA LEU A 106 -4.92 -7.16 24.13
C LEU A 106 -4.70 -7.49 25.61
N VAL A 107 -3.67 -8.28 25.88
CA VAL A 107 -3.33 -8.73 27.23
C VAL A 107 -2.34 -7.76 27.85
N ILE A 108 -2.67 -7.26 29.04
CA ILE A 108 -1.89 -6.26 29.77
C ILE A 108 -1.49 -6.82 31.13
N ASN A 109 -0.24 -6.60 31.54
CA ASN A 109 0.21 -7.00 32.85
C ASN A 109 -0.30 -6.02 33.90
N GLY A 110 -1.06 -6.49 34.90
CA GLY A 110 -1.61 -5.65 35.95
C GLY A 110 -0.58 -4.99 36.86
N ALA A 111 0.60 -5.58 37.01
CA ALA A 111 1.67 -4.97 37.80
C ALA A 111 2.40 -3.84 37.06
N ASP A 112 2.46 -3.92 35.72
CA ASP A 112 3.25 -2.99 34.88
C ASP A 112 2.37 -1.96 34.17
N GLY A 113 1.09 -2.23 34.00
CA GLY A 113 0.17 -1.38 33.24
C GLY A 113 0.48 -1.30 31.73
N VAL A 114 0.21 -0.14 31.12
CA VAL A 114 0.48 0.10 29.69
C VAL A 114 1.96 0.35 29.48
N GLN A 115 2.58 -0.46 28.62
CA GLN A 115 3.99 -0.36 28.25
C GLN A 115 4.12 0.17 26.81
N GLY A 116 5.32 0.63 26.40
CA GLY A 116 5.53 1.21 25.07
C GLY A 116 5.16 0.28 23.91
N HIS A 117 5.46 -1.01 24.00
CA HIS A 117 5.03 -1.96 22.96
C HIS A 117 3.51 -2.13 22.93
N THR A 118 2.81 -2.03 24.07
CA THR A 118 1.35 -2.03 24.14
C THR A 118 0.75 -0.87 23.33
N GLU A 119 1.35 0.32 23.40
CA GLU A 119 0.92 1.46 22.59
C GLU A 119 1.18 1.25 21.09
N THR A 120 2.30 0.63 20.74
CA THR A 120 2.57 0.24 19.34
C THR A 120 1.53 -0.75 18.82
N LEU A 121 1.18 -1.77 19.62
CA LEU A 121 0.10 -2.71 19.29
C LEU A 121 -1.24 -1.99 19.14
N TRP A 122 -1.55 -1.04 20.02
CA TRP A 122 -2.78 -0.24 19.95
C TRP A 122 -2.85 0.59 18.66
N ARG A 123 -1.74 1.24 18.26
CA ARG A 123 -1.65 1.99 16.99
C ARG A 123 -1.87 1.08 15.77
N LEU A 124 -1.29 -0.11 15.77
CA LEU A 124 -1.50 -1.09 14.69
C LEU A 124 -2.96 -1.57 14.65
N LEU A 125 -3.56 -1.93 15.80
CA LEU A 125 -4.97 -2.32 15.89
C LEU A 125 -5.92 -1.22 15.40
N LYS A 126 -5.57 0.05 15.63
CA LYS A 126 -6.31 1.22 15.11
C LYS A 126 -6.14 1.35 13.59
N ARG A 127 -4.92 1.18 13.05
CA ARG A 127 -4.62 1.22 11.60
C ARG A 127 -5.39 0.15 10.83
N TYR A 128 -5.43 -1.07 11.37
CA TYR A 128 -6.14 -2.21 10.76
C TYR A 128 -7.63 -2.24 11.10
N ARG A 129 -8.12 -1.31 11.94
CA ARG A 129 -9.52 -1.19 12.39
C ARG A 129 -10.06 -2.46 13.04
N ILE A 130 -9.23 -3.18 13.80
CA ILE A 130 -9.61 -4.42 14.48
C ILE A 130 -10.30 -4.06 15.80
N PRO A 131 -11.52 -4.57 16.09
CA PRO A 131 -12.17 -4.46 17.39
C PRO A 131 -11.34 -5.13 18.50
N VAL A 132 -11.27 -4.52 19.67
CA VAL A 132 -10.34 -4.94 20.74
C VAL A 132 -11.10 -5.19 22.04
N PHE A 133 -10.81 -6.32 22.64
CA PHE A 133 -11.06 -6.61 24.05
C PHE A 133 -9.76 -6.49 24.84
N LEU A 134 -9.81 -5.97 26.05
CA LEU A 134 -8.65 -5.89 26.93
C LEU A 134 -8.78 -6.93 28.03
N PHE A 135 -7.68 -7.62 28.35
CA PHE A 135 -7.59 -8.50 29.51
C PHE A 135 -6.38 -8.10 30.36
N VAL A 136 -6.66 -7.48 31.51
CA VAL A 136 -5.63 -7.12 32.49
C VAL A 136 -5.32 -8.34 33.32
N ASN A 137 -4.17 -8.95 33.04
CA ASN A 137 -3.73 -10.22 33.63
C ASN A 137 -2.85 -10.00 34.86
N LYS A 138 -2.62 -11.05 35.63
CA LYS A 138 -1.76 -11.06 36.84
C LYS A 138 -2.27 -10.16 37.98
N MET A 139 -3.59 -9.97 38.09
CA MET A 139 -4.21 -9.20 39.16
C MET A 139 -4.04 -9.84 40.56
N ASP A 140 -3.47 -11.03 40.64
CA ASP A 140 -3.08 -11.72 41.86
C ASP A 140 -1.72 -11.29 42.43
N GLN A 141 -0.99 -10.43 41.73
CA GLN A 141 0.28 -9.88 42.19
C GLN A 141 0.08 -8.74 43.20
N PRO A 142 0.96 -8.63 44.24
CA PRO A 142 0.85 -7.53 45.19
C PRO A 142 1.08 -6.17 44.50
N GLY A 143 0.26 -5.18 44.86
CA GLY A 143 0.39 -3.81 44.41
C GLY A 143 -0.41 -3.50 43.13
N THR A 144 -1.20 -4.44 42.64
CA THR A 144 -2.14 -4.16 41.54
C THR A 144 -3.36 -3.39 42.08
N ASP A 145 -3.63 -2.25 41.42
CA ASP A 145 -4.79 -1.40 41.72
C ASP A 145 -5.65 -1.28 40.45
N ARG A 146 -6.89 -1.77 40.52
CA ARG A 146 -7.81 -1.85 39.40
C ARG A 146 -8.23 -0.46 38.90
N GLU A 147 -8.55 0.48 39.81
CA GLU A 147 -8.98 1.82 39.44
C GLU A 147 -7.84 2.64 38.80
N ALA A 148 -6.65 2.58 39.40
CA ALA A 148 -5.47 3.21 38.86
C ALA A 148 -5.10 2.66 37.45
N LEU A 149 -5.21 1.34 37.27
CA LEU A 149 -4.98 0.66 35.99
C LEU A 149 -6.00 1.10 34.94
N LEU A 150 -7.30 1.11 35.26
CA LEU A 150 -8.36 1.54 34.36
C LEU A 150 -8.17 3.01 33.94
N SER A 151 -7.85 3.88 34.88
CA SER A 151 -7.53 5.29 34.60
C SER A 151 -6.31 5.44 33.68
N GLY A 152 -5.27 4.62 33.88
CA GLY A 152 -4.08 4.55 33.03
C GLY A 152 -4.40 4.08 31.61
N LEU A 153 -5.25 3.06 31.48
CA LEU A 153 -5.72 2.55 30.18
C LEU A 153 -6.51 3.62 29.41
N LYS A 154 -7.46 4.29 30.09
CA LYS A 154 -8.25 5.38 29.49
C LYS A 154 -7.36 6.52 28.98
N ARG A 155 -6.36 6.92 29.76
CA ARG A 155 -5.44 8.01 29.40
C ARG A 155 -4.50 7.66 28.25
N ARG A 156 -3.91 6.45 28.26
CA ARG A 156 -2.82 6.08 27.33
C ARG A 156 -3.31 5.37 26.06
N LEU A 157 -4.45 4.68 26.11
CA LEU A 157 -4.98 3.96 24.95
C LEU A 157 -6.19 4.66 24.35
N ASP A 158 -7.33 4.67 25.08
CA ASP A 158 -8.55 5.31 24.61
C ASP A 158 -9.53 5.55 25.78
N SER A 159 -10.19 6.72 25.81
CA SER A 159 -11.17 7.06 26.84
C SER A 159 -12.40 6.14 26.87
N ALA A 160 -12.69 5.44 25.76
CA ALA A 160 -13.81 4.50 25.65
C ALA A 160 -13.48 3.08 26.19
N VAL A 161 -12.35 2.91 26.88
CA VAL A 161 -12.05 1.67 27.60
C VAL A 161 -12.89 1.61 28.87
N THR A 162 -13.79 0.63 28.96
CA THR A 162 -14.75 0.50 30.04
C THR A 162 -14.62 -0.88 30.70
N ASP A 163 -14.76 -0.93 32.04
CA ASP A 163 -14.70 -2.17 32.81
C ASP A 163 -15.99 -2.98 32.64
N PHE A 164 -15.86 -4.14 32.01
CA PHE A 164 -16.95 -5.09 31.78
C PHE A 164 -16.98 -6.25 32.78
N THR A 165 -16.11 -6.24 33.81
CA THR A 165 -16.14 -7.26 34.84
C THR A 165 -17.47 -7.16 35.61
N GLY A 166 -18.24 -8.24 35.67
CA GLY A 166 -19.57 -8.27 36.27
C GLY A 166 -20.71 -7.86 35.31
N VAL A 167 -20.43 -7.34 34.11
CA VAL A 167 -21.46 -7.06 33.12
C VAL A 167 -21.85 -8.36 32.41
N THR A 168 -23.14 -8.71 32.46
CA THR A 168 -23.72 -9.90 31.85
C THR A 168 -24.96 -9.55 31.03
N ALA A 169 -25.37 -10.43 30.14
CA ALA A 169 -26.63 -10.28 29.41
C ALA A 169 -27.67 -11.28 29.94
N GLY A 170 -28.87 -10.78 30.17
CA GLY A 170 -30.03 -11.63 30.49
C GLY A 170 -30.51 -12.39 29.24
N THR A 171 -31.39 -13.35 29.42
CA THR A 171 -32.06 -14.09 28.34
C THR A 171 -32.96 -13.22 27.47
N ASP A 172 -33.31 -12.04 27.95
CA ASP A 172 -34.07 -10.98 27.27
C ASP A 172 -33.20 -10.04 26.42
N GLY A 173 -31.88 -10.26 26.43
CA GLY A 173 -30.91 -9.45 25.69
C GLY A 173 -30.62 -8.10 26.36
N ILE A 174 -30.99 -7.90 27.61
CA ILE A 174 -30.72 -6.69 28.38
C ILE A 174 -29.47 -6.91 29.24
N LEU A 175 -28.65 -5.86 29.35
CA LEU A 175 -27.49 -5.91 30.25
C LEU A 175 -27.89 -5.86 31.73
N SER A 176 -27.15 -6.61 32.53
CA SER A 176 -27.25 -6.62 33.99
C SER A 176 -25.84 -6.60 34.57
N TYR A 177 -25.72 -6.05 35.79
CA TYR A 177 -24.47 -6.01 36.53
C TYR A 177 -24.57 -6.89 37.78
N SER A 178 -23.58 -7.70 38.03
CA SER A 178 -23.59 -8.68 39.15
C SER A 178 -23.05 -8.14 40.48
N GLY A 179 -22.58 -6.88 40.52
CA GLY A 179 -22.06 -6.19 41.71
C GLY A 179 -23.05 -5.22 42.35
N ASP A 180 -22.53 -4.23 43.10
CA ASP A 180 -23.31 -3.19 43.73
C ASP A 180 -24.02 -2.31 42.71
N ARG A 181 -25.24 -1.86 43.06
CA ARG A 181 -26.10 -1.13 42.14
C ARG A 181 -25.50 0.22 41.68
N GLU A 182 -24.86 0.95 42.58
CA GLU A 182 -24.24 2.24 42.31
C GLU A 182 -23.11 2.10 41.26
N ASN A 183 -22.23 1.12 41.39
CA ASN A 183 -21.17 0.82 40.44
C ASN A 183 -21.76 0.37 39.09
N GLY A 184 -22.89 -0.36 39.10
CA GLY A 184 -23.57 -0.78 37.89
C GLY A 184 -24.14 0.39 37.06
N GLU A 185 -24.75 1.39 37.77
CA GLU A 185 -25.30 2.60 37.13
C GLU A 185 -24.16 3.41 36.49
N GLU A 186 -23.04 3.60 37.16
CA GLU A 186 -21.85 4.31 36.60
C GLU A 186 -21.28 3.61 35.37
N ILE A 187 -21.15 2.28 35.38
CA ILE A 187 -20.65 1.50 34.24
C ILE A 187 -21.62 1.63 33.02
N PHE A 188 -22.95 1.59 33.28
CA PHE A 188 -23.92 1.72 32.20
C PHE A 188 -23.98 3.14 31.62
N GLU A 189 -23.77 4.16 32.44
CA GLU A 189 -23.60 5.53 31.97
C GLU A 189 -22.37 5.61 31.06
N GLU A 190 -21.24 5.03 31.47
CA GLU A 190 -20.02 4.98 30.66
C GLU A 190 -20.22 4.26 29.31
N ILE A 191 -20.87 3.09 29.32
CA ILE A 191 -21.21 2.33 28.12
C ILE A 191 -22.14 3.16 27.20
N SER A 192 -23.12 3.89 27.78
CA SER A 192 -24.07 4.68 27.03
C SER A 192 -23.40 5.82 26.25
N MET A 193 -22.30 6.36 26.74
CA MET A 193 -21.51 7.41 26.07
C MET A 193 -20.81 6.96 24.78
N ALA A 194 -20.76 5.66 24.50
CA ALA A 194 -20.14 5.11 23.30
C ALA A 194 -20.94 5.35 21.99
N GLY A 195 -22.17 5.89 22.07
CA GLY A 195 -22.95 6.23 20.89
C GLY A 195 -24.34 6.77 21.18
N GLU A 196 -24.87 7.58 20.24
CA GLU A 196 -26.20 8.20 20.39
C GLU A 196 -27.31 7.18 20.68
N GLU A 197 -27.30 6.02 19.98
CA GLU A 197 -28.30 4.97 20.16
C GLU A 197 -28.29 4.37 21.58
N LEU A 198 -27.08 4.18 22.14
CA LEU A 198 -26.89 3.67 23.49
C LEU A 198 -27.32 4.69 24.53
N LEU A 199 -26.99 5.96 24.30
CA LEU A 199 -27.36 7.06 25.19
C LEU A 199 -28.88 7.27 25.21
N GLU A 200 -29.54 7.26 24.05
CA GLU A 200 -30.99 7.40 23.92
C GLU A 200 -31.70 6.23 24.63
N GLU A 201 -31.25 4.98 24.41
CA GLU A 201 -31.85 3.81 25.08
C GLU A 201 -31.70 3.90 26.59
N TYR A 202 -30.53 4.32 27.10
CA TYR A 202 -30.28 4.44 28.53
C TYR A 202 -31.10 5.57 29.19
N LEU A 203 -31.18 6.75 28.54
CA LEU A 203 -31.92 7.89 29.05
C LEU A 203 -33.44 7.64 29.04
N GLU A 204 -33.98 6.96 28.02
CA GLU A 204 -35.41 6.71 27.88
C GLU A 204 -35.89 5.55 28.77
N ARG A 205 -35.10 4.49 28.90
CA ARG A 205 -35.52 3.22 29.52
C ARG A 205 -34.75 2.82 30.75
N GLY A 206 -33.61 3.45 31.02
CA GLY A 206 -32.70 3.07 32.11
C GLY A 206 -32.05 1.68 31.92
N ILE A 207 -32.04 1.18 30.71
CA ILE A 207 -31.49 -0.15 30.37
C ILE A 207 -30.59 -0.03 29.12
N LEU A 208 -29.74 -1.01 28.94
CA LEU A 208 -28.92 -1.16 27.72
C LEU A 208 -29.13 -2.55 27.12
N SER A 209 -29.34 -2.59 25.80
CA SER A 209 -29.47 -3.85 25.06
C SER A 209 -28.11 -4.32 24.52
N VAL A 210 -27.94 -5.64 24.34
CA VAL A 210 -26.70 -6.27 23.87
C VAL A 210 -26.34 -5.87 22.46
N ASP A 211 -27.31 -5.75 21.53
CA ASP A 211 -27.03 -5.54 20.11
C ASP A 211 -26.42 -4.16 19.80
N PRO A 212 -26.88 -3.03 20.38
CA PRO A 212 -26.18 -1.74 20.24
C PRO A 212 -24.77 -1.77 20.83
N VAL A 213 -24.56 -2.39 21.99
CA VAL A 213 -23.23 -2.55 22.60
C VAL A 213 -22.30 -3.37 21.69
N ARG A 214 -22.79 -4.48 21.14
CA ARG A 214 -22.06 -5.31 20.19
C ARG A 214 -21.64 -4.54 18.93
N ARG A 215 -22.50 -3.64 18.42
CA ARG A 215 -22.16 -2.74 17.32
C ARG A 215 -21.09 -1.73 17.71
N ALA A 216 -21.21 -1.10 18.87
CA ALA A 216 -20.22 -0.15 19.38
C ALA A 216 -18.83 -0.79 19.54
N VAL A 217 -18.74 -2.01 20.04
CA VAL A 217 -17.50 -2.78 20.13
C VAL A 217 -16.94 -3.07 18.72
N LYS A 218 -17.78 -3.56 17.79
CA LYS A 218 -17.38 -3.86 16.42
C LYS A 218 -16.89 -2.63 15.67
N GLU A 219 -17.47 -1.47 15.91
CA GLU A 219 -17.10 -0.18 15.29
C GLU A 219 -15.94 0.53 16.01
N ARG A 220 -15.34 -0.11 17.04
CA ARG A 220 -14.26 0.47 17.86
C ARG A 220 -14.66 1.78 18.56
N ARG A 221 -15.90 1.91 18.97
CA ARG A 221 -16.41 3.01 19.82
C ARG A 221 -16.44 2.66 21.29
N LEU A 222 -16.27 1.36 21.61
CA LEU A 222 -16.26 0.83 22.96
C LEU A 222 -15.25 -0.31 23.05
N PHE A 223 -14.48 -0.35 24.13
CA PHE A 223 -13.44 -1.35 24.36
C PHE A 223 -13.66 -2.06 25.70
N PRO A 224 -14.28 -3.26 25.69
CA PRO A 224 -14.50 -4.01 26.91
C PRO A 224 -13.19 -4.42 27.58
N CYS A 225 -13.02 -4.10 28.85
CA CYS A 225 -11.87 -4.45 29.67
C CYS A 225 -12.29 -5.44 30.76
N TYR A 226 -11.48 -6.48 30.96
CA TYR A 226 -11.67 -7.50 32.00
C TYR A 226 -10.41 -7.63 32.83
N PHE A 227 -10.59 -7.91 34.14
CA PHE A 227 -9.50 -8.06 35.08
C PHE A 227 -9.46 -9.50 35.62
N GLY A 228 -8.26 -10.09 35.70
CA GLY A 228 -8.13 -11.47 36.15
C GLY A 228 -6.70 -11.96 36.34
N SER A 229 -6.59 -13.27 36.59
CA SER A 229 -5.33 -14.01 36.62
C SER A 229 -5.45 -15.29 35.78
N ALA A 230 -4.81 -15.32 34.63
CA ALA A 230 -4.79 -16.49 33.77
C ALA A 230 -4.17 -17.70 34.46
N LEU A 231 -3.14 -17.48 35.31
CA LEU A 231 -2.47 -18.54 36.07
C LEU A 231 -3.40 -19.21 37.09
N LYS A 232 -4.30 -18.42 37.68
CA LYS A 232 -5.27 -18.90 38.68
C LYS A 232 -6.66 -19.15 38.10
N LEU A 233 -6.84 -18.95 36.80
CA LEU A 233 -8.12 -19.05 36.06
C LEU A 233 -9.19 -18.05 36.54
N THR A 234 -8.80 -17.03 37.32
CA THR A 234 -9.74 -16.03 37.85
C THR A 234 -10.08 -15.03 36.75
N GLY A 235 -11.38 -14.72 36.53
CA GLY A 235 -11.86 -13.78 35.53
C GLY A 235 -11.85 -14.32 34.09
N VAL A 236 -11.27 -15.51 33.84
CA VAL A 236 -11.16 -16.07 32.46
C VAL A 236 -12.53 -16.53 31.94
N GLU A 237 -13.33 -17.21 32.78
CA GLU A 237 -14.67 -17.66 32.38
C GLU A 237 -15.60 -16.48 32.13
N GLU A 238 -15.51 -15.45 32.95
CA GLU A 238 -16.26 -14.21 32.78
C GLU A 238 -15.89 -13.47 31.49
N PHE A 239 -14.58 -13.33 31.22
CA PHE A 239 -14.09 -12.80 29.97
C PHE A 239 -14.62 -13.60 28.75
N LEU A 240 -14.59 -14.93 28.79
CA LEU A 240 -15.09 -15.77 27.71
C LEU A 240 -16.59 -15.59 27.44
N LYS A 241 -17.40 -15.50 28.51
CA LYS A 241 -18.83 -15.21 28.41
C LYS A 241 -19.09 -13.84 27.80
N GLY A 242 -18.34 -12.82 28.23
CA GLY A 242 -18.42 -11.49 27.69
C GLY A 242 -17.96 -11.44 26.23
N PHE A 243 -16.86 -12.14 25.87
CA PHE A 243 -16.38 -12.24 24.50
C PHE A 243 -17.44 -12.88 23.59
N GLU A 244 -18.08 -13.98 23.99
CA GLU A 244 -19.18 -14.62 23.26
C GLU A 244 -20.37 -13.65 23.09
N THR A 245 -20.76 -12.95 24.16
CA THR A 245 -21.90 -12.05 24.18
C THR A 245 -21.70 -10.82 23.32
N PHE A 246 -20.55 -10.14 23.44
CA PHE A 246 -20.32 -8.82 22.82
C PHE A 246 -19.61 -8.88 21.48
N THR A 247 -19.27 -10.05 20.94
CA THR A 247 -18.78 -10.18 19.57
C THR A 247 -19.91 -10.41 18.58
N ALA A 248 -19.80 -9.80 17.40
CA ALA A 248 -20.69 -10.02 16.26
C ALA A 248 -20.02 -10.91 15.22
N GLY A 249 -20.76 -11.78 14.57
CA GLY A 249 -20.26 -12.53 13.43
C GLY A 249 -19.88 -11.59 12.28
N THR A 250 -18.87 -11.99 11.50
CA THR A 250 -18.50 -11.29 10.28
C THR A 250 -19.39 -11.75 9.14
N GLY A 251 -20.03 -10.81 8.44
CA GLY A 251 -20.80 -11.10 7.22
C GLY A 251 -19.85 -11.29 6.05
N TYR A 252 -19.62 -12.53 5.66
CA TYR A 252 -18.76 -12.87 4.53
C TYR A 252 -19.52 -12.85 3.19
N SER A 253 -18.81 -12.51 2.10
CA SER A 253 -19.34 -12.61 0.74
C SER A 253 -19.71 -14.07 0.40
N ARG A 254 -20.66 -14.24 -0.53
CA ARG A 254 -20.95 -15.55 -1.12
C ARG A 254 -19.92 -15.96 -2.19
N GLU A 255 -19.25 -15.00 -2.78
CA GLU A 255 -18.19 -15.22 -3.75
C GLU A 255 -16.89 -15.59 -3.03
N PHE A 256 -16.06 -16.42 -3.69
CA PHE A 256 -14.80 -16.84 -3.12
C PHE A 256 -13.87 -15.66 -2.87
N GLY A 257 -13.30 -15.64 -1.68
CA GLY A 257 -12.25 -14.72 -1.27
C GLY A 257 -11.34 -15.38 -0.25
N ALA A 258 -10.04 -15.13 -0.35
CA ALA A 258 -9.06 -15.63 0.60
C ALA A 258 -7.91 -14.64 0.75
N ARG A 259 -7.30 -14.57 1.95
CA ARG A 259 -6.11 -13.76 2.23
C ARG A 259 -5.01 -14.61 2.81
N VAL A 260 -3.85 -14.60 2.18
CA VAL A 260 -2.63 -15.23 2.68
C VAL A 260 -1.99 -14.34 3.74
N PHE A 261 -1.63 -14.90 4.89
CA PHE A 261 -0.95 -14.13 5.96
C PHE A 261 0.40 -14.71 6.36
N LYS A 262 0.67 -15.97 6.01
CA LYS A 262 1.90 -16.64 6.39
C LYS A 262 2.28 -17.73 5.38
N ILE A 263 3.56 -17.88 5.13
CA ILE A 263 4.16 -19.02 4.45
C ILE A 263 5.02 -19.77 5.46
N SER A 264 5.01 -21.09 5.41
CA SER A 264 5.90 -21.95 6.21
C SER A 264 6.23 -23.22 5.44
N ARG A 265 7.09 -24.07 6.00
CA ARG A 265 7.41 -25.38 5.44
C ARG A 265 7.22 -26.46 6.50
N ASP A 266 6.74 -27.63 6.07
CA ASP A 266 6.63 -28.79 6.95
C ASP A 266 7.99 -29.50 7.11
N SER A 267 8.03 -30.51 7.98
CA SER A 267 9.26 -31.30 8.24
C SER A 267 9.83 -32.01 7.02
N GLN A 268 9.04 -32.12 5.93
CA GLN A 268 9.46 -32.70 4.66
C GLN A 268 9.92 -31.63 3.65
N GLY A 269 9.90 -30.36 4.04
CA GLY A 269 10.24 -29.22 3.19
C GLY A 269 9.11 -28.75 2.27
N ASN A 270 7.92 -29.35 2.36
CA ASN A 270 6.78 -28.91 1.54
C ASN A 270 6.31 -27.52 1.94
N ARG A 271 6.07 -26.68 0.96
CA ARG A 271 5.54 -25.33 1.15
C ARG A 271 4.11 -25.36 1.63
N LEU A 272 3.83 -24.61 2.68
CA LEU A 272 2.54 -24.44 3.33
C LEU A 272 2.08 -22.99 3.21
N THR A 273 0.94 -22.76 2.59
CA THR A 273 0.32 -21.43 2.49
C THR A 273 -0.80 -21.32 3.51
N HIS A 274 -0.63 -20.44 4.51
CA HIS A 274 -1.64 -20.17 5.52
C HIS A 274 -2.56 -19.03 5.05
N LEU A 275 -3.85 -19.30 5.04
CA LEU A 275 -4.82 -18.31 4.55
C LEU A 275 -6.12 -18.34 5.36
N LYS A 276 -6.81 -17.19 5.38
CA LYS A 276 -8.18 -17.06 5.87
C LYS A 276 -9.12 -17.00 4.67
N ILE A 277 -10.18 -17.76 4.73
CA ILE A 277 -11.27 -17.67 3.75
C ILE A 277 -12.14 -16.47 4.12
N THR A 278 -12.19 -15.45 3.25
CA THR A 278 -12.93 -14.19 3.47
C THR A 278 -14.24 -14.13 2.67
N GLY A 279 -14.54 -15.17 1.90
CA GLY A 279 -15.80 -15.31 1.14
C GLY A 279 -15.94 -16.68 0.55
N GLY A 280 -17.20 -17.13 0.35
CA GLY A 280 -17.53 -18.42 -0.26
C GLY A 280 -16.89 -19.60 0.47
N SER A 281 -16.32 -20.51 -0.30
CA SER A 281 -15.60 -21.69 0.22
C SER A 281 -14.47 -22.11 -0.71
N LEU A 282 -13.44 -22.75 -0.15
CA LEU A 282 -12.31 -23.30 -0.87
C LEU A 282 -12.37 -24.82 -0.84
N LYS A 283 -12.28 -25.47 -2.01
CA LYS A 283 -12.30 -26.93 -2.15
C LYS A 283 -10.96 -27.50 -2.55
N VAL A 284 -10.68 -28.72 -2.10
CA VAL A 284 -9.50 -29.46 -2.57
C VAL A 284 -9.58 -29.66 -4.09
N LYS A 285 -8.46 -29.52 -4.78
CA LYS A 285 -8.29 -29.52 -6.24
C LYS A 285 -8.84 -28.30 -6.98
N SER A 286 -9.40 -27.30 -6.31
CA SER A 286 -9.67 -25.99 -6.91
C SER A 286 -8.39 -25.16 -7.04
N PHE A 287 -8.51 -24.04 -7.70
CA PHE A 287 -7.44 -23.05 -7.85
C PHE A 287 -7.74 -21.84 -6.97
N LEU A 288 -6.70 -21.19 -6.43
CA LEU A 288 -6.84 -19.94 -5.68
C LEU A 288 -7.07 -18.77 -6.62
N ASP A 289 -6.43 -18.81 -7.77
CA ASP A 289 -6.42 -17.79 -8.80
C ASP A 289 -7.33 -18.13 -9.99
N GLN A 290 -7.69 -17.10 -10.76
CA GLN A 290 -8.47 -17.27 -11.99
C GLN A 290 -7.63 -17.82 -13.15
N GLU A 291 -6.32 -17.63 -13.11
CA GLU A 291 -5.37 -18.11 -14.13
C GLU A 291 -5.12 -19.62 -14.04
N GLN A 292 -5.61 -20.26 -12.98
CA GLN A 292 -5.47 -21.70 -12.72
C GLN A 292 -4.01 -22.16 -12.54
N THR A 293 -3.17 -21.27 -12.02
CA THR A 293 -1.77 -21.55 -11.72
C THR A 293 -1.60 -22.13 -10.30
N GLU A 294 -2.32 -21.59 -9.31
CA GLU A 294 -2.18 -21.91 -7.90
C GLU A 294 -3.18 -22.98 -7.43
N LYS A 295 -2.86 -24.24 -7.72
CA LYS A 295 -3.73 -25.39 -7.43
C LYS A 295 -3.62 -25.87 -5.99
N VAL A 296 -4.76 -26.01 -5.31
CA VAL A 296 -4.85 -26.56 -3.96
C VAL A 296 -4.84 -28.09 -3.99
N ASN A 297 -3.81 -28.71 -3.42
CA ASN A 297 -3.68 -30.18 -3.33
C ASN A 297 -4.34 -30.74 -2.07
N GLN A 298 -4.13 -30.08 -0.92
CA GLN A 298 -4.70 -30.45 0.37
C GLN A 298 -5.11 -29.21 1.14
N ILE A 299 -6.12 -29.35 1.97
CA ILE A 299 -6.53 -28.35 2.98
C ILE A 299 -6.35 -28.97 4.35
N ARG A 300 -5.55 -28.30 5.19
CA ARG A 300 -5.24 -28.70 6.57
C ARG A 300 -5.77 -27.65 7.55
N ILE A 301 -6.49 -28.05 8.57
CA ILE A 301 -6.93 -27.19 9.67
C ILE A 301 -6.10 -27.58 10.90
N TYR A 302 -5.29 -26.65 11.37
CA TYR A 302 -4.36 -26.90 12.48
C TYR A 302 -5.00 -26.57 13.84
N SER A 303 -4.66 -27.37 14.85
CA SER A 303 -4.88 -27.03 16.26
C SER A 303 -3.66 -27.47 17.05
N GLY A 304 -2.78 -26.54 17.38
CA GLY A 304 -1.43 -26.82 17.88
C GLY A 304 -0.56 -27.51 16.83
N GLU A 305 0.11 -28.61 17.19
CA GLU A 305 0.93 -29.42 16.25
C GLU A 305 0.10 -30.30 15.30
N LYS A 306 -1.13 -30.58 15.66
CA LYS A 306 -1.99 -31.52 14.92
C LYS A 306 -2.82 -30.77 13.90
N PHE A 307 -3.10 -31.46 12.80
CA PHE A 307 -4.02 -30.97 11.80
C PHE A 307 -5.03 -32.04 11.39
N GLU A 308 -6.18 -31.57 10.93
CA GLU A 308 -7.21 -32.39 10.27
C GLU A 308 -7.26 -32.04 8.79
N LEU A 309 -7.47 -33.09 7.95
CA LEU A 309 -7.67 -32.88 6.51
C LEU A 309 -9.12 -32.53 6.25
N ALA A 310 -9.35 -31.40 5.60
CA ALA A 310 -10.68 -30.97 5.16
C ALA A 310 -10.81 -31.12 3.64
N SER A 311 -12.00 -31.48 3.17
CA SER A 311 -12.33 -31.46 1.75
C SER A 311 -12.71 -30.05 1.26
N GLU A 312 -13.19 -29.21 2.19
CA GLU A 312 -13.67 -27.86 1.93
C GLU A 312 -13.42 -26.99 3.17
N ALA A 313 -13.05 -25.73 2.99
CA ALA A 313 -12.95 -24.71 4.05
C ALA A 313 -13.92 -23.58 3.73
N GLU A 314 -14.79 -23.23 4.70
CA GLU A 314 -15.81 -22.21 4.56
C GLU A 314 -15.29 -20.82 4.99
N ALA A 315 -16.00 -19.76 4.59
CA ALA A 315 -15.69 -18.39 4.98
C ALA A 315 -15.62 -18.22 6.52
N GLY A 316 -14.59 -17.49 6.97
CA GLY A 316 -14.23 -17.31 8.39
C GLY A 316 -13.18 -18.29 8.89
N CYS A 317 -12.95 -19.41 8.21
CA CYS A 317 -11.99 -20.44 8.60
C CYS A 317 -10.55 -20.00 8.25
N ILE A 318 -9.61 -20.27 9.17
CA ILE A 318 -8.17 -20.26 8.87
C ILE A 318 -7.76 -21.67 8.49
N CYS A 319 -7.17 -21.83 7.32
CA CYS A 319 -6.67 -23.10 6.84
C CYS A 319 -5.29 -22.97 6.22
N VAL A 320 -4.64 -24.10 6.09
CA VAL A 320 -3.32 -24.24 5.47
C VAL A 320 -3.45 -25.10 4.24
N VAL A 321 -2.96 -24.62 3.11
CA VAL A 321 -3.04 -25.37 1.85
C VAL A 321 -1.65 -25.75 1.36
N THR A 322 -1.59 -26.91 0.69
CA THR A 322 -0.41 -27.36 -0.06
C THR A 322 -0.71 -27.30 -1.54
N GLY A 323 0.31 -27.07 -2.36
CA GLY A 323 0.20 -27.04 -3.83
C GLY A 323 0.57 -25.69 -4.43
N PRO A 324 0.07 -24.56 -3.89
CA PRO A 324 0.46 -23.24 -4.37
C PRO A 324 1.97 -22.98 -4.26
N SER A 325 2.57 -22.39 -5.31
CA SER A 325 4.00 -22.22 -5.45
C SER A 325 4.48 -20.77 -5.31
N ASP A 326 3.69 -19.80 -5.75
CA ASP A 326 4.08 -18.37 -5.81
C ASP A 326 3.19 -17.45 -4.96
N THR A 327 2.54 -17.99 -3.95
CA THR A 327 1.75 -17.19 -3.01
C THR A 327 2.64 -16.41 -2.04
N ARG A 328 2.22 -15.17 -1.63
CA ARG A 328 3.00 -14.30 -0.75
C ARG A 328 2.16 -13.83 0.44
N PRO A 329 2.77 -13.62 1.63
CA PRO A 329 2.05 -12.99 2.74
C PRO A 329 1.47 -11.63 2.36
N GLY A 330 0.18 -11.40 2.70
CA GLY A 330 -0.56 -10.19 2.33
C GLY A 330 -1.33 -10.29 1.01
N GLN A 331 -1.11 -11.32 0.20
CA GLN A 331 -1.80 -11.50 -1.07
C GLN A 331 -3.27 -11.87 -0.86
N GLY A 332 -4.16 -11.24 -1.63
CA GLY A 332 -5.59 -11.52 -1.69
C GLY A 332 -5.96 -12.30 -2.95
N PHE A 333 -6.95 -13.19 -2.83
CA PHE A 333 -7.52 -13.98 -3.93
C PHE A 333 -9.03 -13.80 -4.01
N GLY A 334 -9.58 -13.95 -5.22
CA GLY A 334 -11.01 -13.81 -5.48
C GLY A 334 -11.49 -12.39 -5.26
N VAL A 335 -12.50 -12.19 -4.40
CA VAL A 335 -13.02 -10.86 -4.04
C VAL A 335 -12.14 -10.12 -3.02
N GLU A 336 -11.15 -10.79 -2.46
CA GLU A 336 -10.25 -10.20 -1.46
C GLU A 336 -9.11 -9.44 -2.14
N ARG A 337 -8.86 -8.20 -1.70
CA ARG A 337 -7.75 -7.38 -2.19
C ARG A 337 -6.47 -7.71 -1.41
N SER A 338 -5.32 -7.50 -2.02
CA SER A 338 -4.04 -7.61 -1.33
C SER A 338 -3.97 -6.65 -0.13
N GLY A 339 -3.31 -7.10 0.93
CA GLY A 339 -3.18 -6.37 2.18
C GLY A 339 -2.35 -5.10 2.06
N LYS A 340 -2.39 -4.27 3.11
CA LYS A 340 -1.52 -3.09 3.22
C LYS A 340 -0.08 -3.51 3.47
N SER A 341 0.87 -2.72 2.97
CA SER A 341 2.29 -2.89 3.30
C SER A 341 2.50 -2.80 4.82
N PRO A 342 3.40 -3.62 5.38
CA PRO A 342 3.76 -3.54 6.79
C PRO A 342 4.23 -2.14 7.18
N LEU A 343 3.98 -1.75 8.43
CA LEU A 343 4.49 -0.51 9.03
C LEU A 343 5.86 -0.74 9.68
N LEU A 344 6.05 -1.95 10.23
CA LEU A 344 7.25 -2.29 10.97
C LEU A 344 8.27 -2.92 10.01
N GLU A 345 9.33 -2.17 9.72
CA GLU A 345 10.43 -2.60 8.84
C GLU A 345 11.74 -2.71 9.61
N PRO A 346 12.62 -3.65 9.25
CA PRO A 346 13.97 -3.73 9.82
C PRO A 346 14.80 -2.49 9.47
N VAL A 347 15.56 -2.01 10.44
CA VAL A 347 16.48 -0.86 10.26
C VAL A 347 17.94 -1.24 10.29
N LEU A 348 18.24 -2.53 10.46
CA LEU A 348 19.59 -3.08 10.55
C LEU A 348 19.82 -4.11 9.46
N THR A 349 20.95 -3.99 8.77
CA THR A 349 21.42 -4.96 7.77
C THR A 349 22.67 -5.63 8.29
N TYR A 350 22.72 -6.96 8.26
CA TYR A 350 23.86 -7.75 8.71
C TYR A 350 24.45 -8.56 7.55
N GLN A 351 25.77 -8.65 7.52
CA GLN A 351 26.48 -9.61 6.68
C GLN A 351 26.29 -11.01 7.25
N VAL A 352 25.97 -11.99 6.42
CA VAL A 352 25.93 -13.40 6.77
C VAL A 352 27.33 -13.99 6.54
N ILE A 353 28.02 -14.33 7.62
CA ILE A 353 29.37 -14.90 7.56
C ILE A 353 29.25 -16.42 7.44
N LEU A 354 29.76 -16.97 6.35
CA LEU A 354 29.75 -18.41 6.09
C LEU A 354 31.01 -19.07 6.62
N PRO A 355 30.96 -20.34 7.08
CA PRO A 355 32.14 -21.08 7.45
C PRO A 355 33.03 -21.39 6.22
N ASP A 356 34.32 -21.59 6.44
CA ASP A 356 35.29 -21.90 5.39
C ASP A 356 34.87 -23.10 4.54
N GLY A 357 34.83 -22.89 3.21
CA GLY A 357 34.44 -23.92 2.24
C GLY A 357 32.95 -24.06 1.95
N ALA A 358 32.08 -23.24 2.57
CA ALA A 358 30.67 -23.19 2.22
C ALA A 358 30.45 -22.42 0.92
N ASP A 359 29.57 -22.93 0.04
CA ASP A 359 29.22 -22.27 -1.22
C ASP A 359 28.20 -21.16 -0.97
N ALA A 360 28.60 -19.91 -1.21
CA ALA A 360 27.76 -18.73 -1.02
C ALA A 360 26.51 -18.72 -1.92
N HIS A 361 26.60 -19.24 -3.15
CA HIS A 361 25.44 -19.29 -4.06
C HIS A 361 24.41 -20.34 -3.64
N VAL A 362 24.87 -21.47 -3.06
CA VAL A 362 23.97 -22.46 -2.47
C VAL A 362 23.29 -21.88 -1.25
N MET A 363 24.05 -21.18 -0.40
CA MET A 363 23.49 -20.54 0.79
C MET A 363 22.52 -19.42 0.43
N LEU A 364 22.79 -18.62 -0.61
CA LEU A 364 21.88 -17.60 -1.11
C LEU A 364 20.52 -18.18 -1.48
N LYS A 365 20.49 -19.33 -2.18
CA LYS A 365 19.23 -20.03 -2.49
C LYS A 365 18.50 -20.49 -1.22
N ASN A 366 19.23 -21.01 -0.24
CA ASN A 366 18.68 -21.45 1.03
C ASN A 366 18.10 -20.29 1.84
N LEU A 367 18.78 -19.15 1.87
CA LEU A 367 18.30 -17.95 2.55
C LEU A 367 17.07 -17.34 1.87
N ARG A 368 16.98 -17.40 0.55
CA ARG A 368 15.77 -16.99 -0.19
C ARG A 368 14.55 -17.86 0.16
N LEU A 369 14.74 -19.14 0.50
CA LEU A 369 13.62 -19.96 1.02
C LEU A 369 13.13 -19.46 2.39
N LEU A 370 14.01 -18.91 3.23
CA LEU A 370 13.63 -18.26 4.48
C LEU A 370 12.98 -16.89 4.23
N GLU A 371 13.43 -16.16 3.21
CA GLU A 371 12.81 -14.91 2.78
C GLU A 371 11.37 -15.09 2.27
N GLU A 372 11.04 -16.23 1.61
CA GLU A 372 9.64 -16.55 1.28
C GLU A 372 8.75 -16.65 2.54
N GLU A 373 9.29 -17.13 3.66
CA GLU A 373 8.58 -17.23 4.93
C GLU A 373 8.53 -15.89 5.67
N ASP A 374 9.62 -15.11 5.60
CA ASP A 374 9.73 -13.76 6.16
C ASP A 374 10.28 -12.76 5.12
N PRO A 375 9.43 -12.14 4.31
CA PRO A 375 9.86 -11.22 3.24
C PRO A 375 10.66 -10.01 3.71
N LEU A 376 10.58 -9.65 5.01
CA LEU A 376 11.34 -8.53 5.56
C LEU A 376 12.81 -8.84 5.81
N LEU A 377 13.26 -10.08 5.63
CA LEU A 377 14.69 -10.43 5.69
C LEU A 377 15.50 -9.75 4.58
N HIS A 378 14.88 -9.35 3.47
CA HIS A 378 15.52 -8.66 2.34
C HIS A 378 16.93 -9.17 2.05
N ILE A 379 17.00 -10.43 1.56
CA ILE A 379 18.27 -11.11 1.27
C ILE A 379 18.90 -10.52 0.01
N VAL A 380 20.03 -9.84 0.16
CA VAL A 380 20.76 -9.19 -0.93
C VAL A 380 22.11 -9.86 -1.14
N TRP A 381 22.42 -10.14 -2.40
CA TRP A 381 23.76 -10.54 -2.82
C TRP A 381 24.54 -9.31 -3.27
N ASP A 382 25.65 -9.01 -2.60
CA ASP A 382 26.55 -7.94 -3.01
C ASP A 382 27.64 -8.55 -3.92
N GLU A 383 27.52 -8.30 -5.24
CA GLU A 383 28.44 -8.84 -6.24
C GLU A 383 29.85 -8.29 -6.09
N THR A 384 29.99 -7.06 -5.60
CA THR A 384 31.29 -6.39 -5.46
C THR A 384 32.11 -6.99 -4.33
N LEU A 385 31.47 -7.31 -3.23
CA LEU A 385 32.11 -7.86 -2.04
C LEU A 385 32.02 -9.40 -1.97
N GLY A 386 31.16 -10.02 -2.79
CA GLY A 386 30.89 -11.46 -2.74
C GLY A 386 30.20 -11.88 -1.43
N GLU A 387 29.35 -11.02 -0.86
CA GLU A 387 28.75 -11.18 0.45
C GLU A 387 27.23 -11.31 0.39
N ILE A 388 26.66 -12.09 1.30
CA ILE A 388 25.21 -12.14 1.51
C ILE A 388 24.86 -11.20 2.67
N ARG A 389 23.87 -10.36 2.46
CA ARG A 389 23.34 -9.46 3.49
C ARG A 389 21.88 -9.76 3.77
N ALA A 390 21.48 -9.70 5.05
CA ALA A 390 20.12 -9.90 5.52
C ALA A 390 19.69 -8.75 6.45
N GLN A 391 18.43 -8.33 6.34
CA GLN A 391 17.86 -7.35 7.26
C GLN A 391 17.14 -8.08 8.40
N VAL A 392 17.34 -7.64 9.65
CA VAL A 392 16.66 -8.19 10.84
C VAL A 392 16.22 -7.08 11.78
N MET A 393 15.16 -7.35 12.54
CA MET A 393 14.58 -6.40 13.50
C MET A 393 15.42 -6.26 14.78
N GLY A 394 16.09 -7.35 15.19
CA GLY A 394 16.88 -7.35 16.44
C GLY A 394 17.71 -8.59 16.67
N GLN A 395 18.39 -8.62 17.83
CA GLN A 395 19.33 -9.69 18.17
C GLN A 395 18.66 -11.05 18.35
N VAL A 396 17.47 -11.08 18.94
CA VAL A 396 16.77 -12.36 19.18
C VAL A 396 16.34 -12.99 17.86
N GLN A 397 15.88 -12.18 16.89
CA GLN A 397 15.56 -12.68 15.54
C GLN A 397 16.83 -13.25 14.86
N MET A 398 17.98 -12.58 15.00
CA MET A 398 19.26 -13.05 14.45
C MET A 398 19.69 -14.41 15.03
N GLU A 399 19.56 -14.62 16.35
CA GLU A 399 19.88 -15.89 17.00
C GLU A 399 18.93 -17.01 16.54
N ILE A 400 17.65 -16.69 16.34
CA ILE A 400 16.67 -17.63 15.80
C ILE A 400 17.03 -17.99 14.34
N LEU A 401 17.39 -17.00 13.53
CA LEU A 401 17.79 -17.20 12.14
C LEU A 401 19.03 -18.11 12.03
N LYS A 402 20.07 -17.92 12.89
CA LYS A 402 21.20 -18.84 13.00
C LYS A 402 20.76 -20.27 13.27
N SER A 403 19.87 -20.43 14.27
CA SER A 403 19.38 -21.76 14.65
C SER A 403 18.57 -22.42 13.52
N GLN A 404 17.75 -21.66 12.80
CA GLN A 404 17.00 -22.17 11.65
C GLN A 404 17.91 -22.58 10.49
N ILE A 405 18.96 -21.81 10.21
CA ILE A 405 19.93 -22.13 9.16
C ILE A 405 20.65 -23.42 9.50
N LEU A 406 21.10 -23.56 10.76
CA LEU A 406 21.77 -24.78 11.24
C LEU A 406 20.81 -25.99 11.18
N GLU A 407 19.59 -25.87 11.69
CA GLU A 407 18.60 -26.94 11.72
C GLU A 407 18.18 -27.43 10.33
N ARG A 408 17.94 -26.47 9.39
CA ARG A 408 17.41 -26.80 8.07
C ARG A 408 18.46 -27.13 7.02
N PHE A 409 19.62 -26.48 7.08
CA PHE A 409 20.65 -26.57 6.04
C PHE A 409 21.97 -27.17 6.53
N GLY A 410 22.08 -27.40 7.85
CA GLY A 410 23.29 -28.02 8.47
C GLY A 410 24.52 -27.14 8.40
N VAL A 411 24.38 -25.82 8.20
CA VAL A 411 25.49 -24.87 8.11
C VAL A 411 25.44 -23.93 9.31
N GLU A 412 26.53 -23.85 10.04
CA GLU A 412 26.71 -22.92 11.15
C GLU A 412 27.15 -21.57 10.56
N VAL A 413 26.30 -20.54 10.63
CA VAL A 413 26.62 -19.20 10.14
C VAL A 413 26.81 -18.23 11.31
N ASP A 414 27.58 -17.18 11.06
CA ASP A 414 27.66 -16.04 11.96
C ASP A 414 27.18 -14.77 11.28
N PHE A 415 26.94 -13.71 12.06
CA PHE A 415 26.58 -12.41 11.54
C PHE A 415 27.64 -11.39 11.91
N GLY A 416 28.01 -10.59 10.92
CA GLY A 416 28.95 -9.50 11.11
C GLY A 416 28.37 -8.37 11.97
N THR A 417 29.12 -7.30 12.11
CA THR A 417 28.61 -6.07 12.75
C THR A 417 27.48 -5.53 11.89
N GLY A 418 26.31 -5.35 12.49
CA GLY A 418 25.15 -4.81 11.76
C GLY A 418 25.42 -3.36 11.31
N ASN A 419 25.08 -3.07 10.09
CA ASN A 419 25.15 -1.73 9.51
C ASN A 419 23.77 -1.08 9.57
N ILE A 420 23.74 0.20 9.83
CA ILE A 420 22.51 0.98 9.75
C ILE A 420 22.09 1.10 8.29
N VAL A 421 20.80 0.99 8.02
CA VAL A 421 20.22 1.30 6.71
C VAL A 421 20.03 2.82 6.64
N TYR A 422 20.97 3.48 5.98
CA TYR A 422 20.90 4.93 5.73
C TYR A 422 20.03 5.21 4.50
N LYS A 423 19.49 6.44 4.43
CA LYS A 423 18.83 6.99 3.24
C LYS A 423 19.46 8.35 2.93
N GLU A 424 19.22 8.88 1.72
CA GLU A 424 19.70 10.21 1.37
C GLU A 424 18.55 11.06 0.82
N THR A 425 18.62 12.38 1.08
CA THR A 425 17.71 13.38 0.50
C THR A 425 18.49 14.61 0.05
N ILE A 426 17.87 15.47 -0.75
CA ILE A 426 18.51 16.72 -1.19
C ILE A 426 18.25 17.86 -0.22
N GLN A 427 19.18 18.81 -0.18
CA GLN A 427 19.10 19.96 0.75
C GLN A 427 18.37 21.16 0.15
N ARG A 428 18.36 21.30 -1.18
CA ARG A 428 17.78 22.45 -1.88
C ARG A 428 17.18 22.04 -3.22
N PRO A 429 16.21 22.79 -3.71
CA PRO A 429 15.68 22.57 -5.07
C PRO A 429 16.79 22.73 -6.12
N VAL A 430 16.79 21.87 -7.11
CA VAL A 430 17.75 21.86 -8.19
C VAL A 430 17.11 21.38 -9.48
N GLU A 431 17.63 21.82 -10.61
CA GLU A 431 17.34 21.23 -11.90
C GLU A 431 18.45 20.26 -12.27
N GLY A 432 18.11 18.98 -12.41
CA GLY A 432 18.97 17.95 -12.96
C GLY A 432 18.86 17.90 -14.48
N VAL A 433 19.98 17.90 -15.18
CA VAL A 433 20.04 17.84 -16.65
C VAL A 433 20.83 16.62 -17.08
N GLY A 434 20.21 15.79 -17.94
CA GLY A 434 20.84 14.62 -18.53
C GLY A 434 20.75 14.65 -20.04
N HIS A 435 21.90 14.44 -20.71
CA HIS A 435 22.00 14.43 -22.14
C HIS A 435 22.67 13.14 -22.62
N PHE A 436 22.11 12.54 -23.67
CA PHE A 436 22.66 11.33 -24.27
C PHE A 436 22.63 11.42 -25.80
N GLU A 437 23.80 11.71 -26.40
CA GLU A 437 23.97 11.93 -27.84
C GLU A 437 25.22 11.19 -28.36
N PRO A 438 25.31 9.85 -28.30
CA PRO A 438 26.29 9.09 -29.06
C PRO A 438 25.85 9.00 -30.51
N LEU A 439 26.72 8.41 -31.37
CA LEU A 439 26.46 8.31 -32.83
C LEU A 439 25.06 7.78 -33.17
N ARG A 440 24.21 8.59 -33.78
CA ARG A 440 22.81 8.30 -34.20
C ARG A 440 21.81 8.14 -33.06
N HIS A 441 22.10 8.67 -31.90
CA HIS A 441 21.20 8.70 -30.74
C HIS A 441 21.06 10.13 -30.26
N TYR A 442 19.92 10.47 -29.67
CA TYR A 442 19.70 11.79 -29.07
C TYR A 442 18.57 11.77 -28.05
N ALA A 443 18.85 12.14 -26.82
CA ALA A 443 17.85 12.47 -25.83
C ALA A 443 18.37 13.49 -24.82
N GLU A 444 17.55 14.47 -24.45
CA GLU A 444 17.83 15.42 -23.37
C GLU A 444 16.64 15.48 -22.42
N VAL A 445 16.90 15.43 -21.10
CA VAL A 445 15.91 15.40 -20.01
C VAL A 445 16.27 16.41 -18.94
N HIS A 446 15.30 17.21 -18.52
CA HIS A 446 15.40 18.19 -17.45
C HIS A 446 14.42 17.85 -16.34
N LEU A 447 14.93 17.66 -15.13
CA LEU A 447 14.19 17.26 -13.95
C LEU A 447 14.31 18.32 -12.86
N LEU A 448 13.20 18.89 -12.42
CA LEU A 448 13.15 19.70 -11.20
C LEU A 448 13.08 18.74 -10.00
N MET A 449 14.05 18.83 -9.11
CA MET A 449 14.14 18.02 -7.90
C MET A 449 13.98 18.94 -6.70
N GLU A 450 13.02 18.64 -5.83
CA GLU A 450 12.63 19.45 -4.68
C GLU A 450 12.58 18.59 -3.42
N PRO A 451 13.14 19.06 -2.27
CA PRO A 451 13.01 18.33 -1.01
C PRO A 451 11.56 18.37 -0.51
N LEU A 452 11.11 17.27 0.12
CA LEU A 452 9.81 17.13 0.77
C LEU A 452 9.96 16.96 2.28
N GLU A 453 8.81 16.92 2.98
CA GLU A 453 8.76 16.65 4.41
C GLU A 453 9.21 15.20 4.70
N PRO A 454 9.84 14.94 5.85
CA PRO A 454 10.28 13.61 6.24
C PRO A 454 9.15 12.56 6.18
N GLY A 455 9.45 11.39 5.63
CA GLY A 455 8.49 10.30 5.48
C GLY A 455 7.56 10.42 4.25
N SER A 456 7.78 11.42 3.38
CA SER A 456 7.03 11.57 2.13
C SER A 456 7.45 10.57 1.04
N GLY A 457 8.64 9.98 1.17
CA GLY A 457 9.20 9.09 0.16
C GLY A 457 9.59 9.81 -1.13
N LEU A 458 9.66 9.07 -2.24
CA LEU A 458 9.96 9.61 -3.56
C LEU A 458 8.65 9.91 -4.30
N VAL A 459 8.44 11.17 -4.70
CA VAL A 459 7.25 11.62 -5.44
C VAL A 459 7.68 12.05 -6.83
N LEU A 460 7.08 11.46 -7.86
CA LEU A 460 7.38 11.78 -9.26
C LEU A 460 6.32 12.73 -9.85
N GLY A 461 6.72 13.62 -10.77
CA GLY A 461 5.84 14.64 -11.35
C GLY A 461 6.18 14.97 -12.82
N CYS A 462 5.22 15.50 -13.60
CA CYS A 462 5.45 16.06 -14.93
C CYS A 462 4.80 17.43 -15.11
N ASP A 463 5.59 18.42 -15.44
CA ASP A 463 5.17 19.79 -15.79
C ASP A 463 5.79 20.20 -17.15
N CYS A 464 5.97 19.20 -18.02
CA CYS A 464 6.56 19.39 -19.36
C CYS A 464 5.48 19.65 -20.40
N SER A 465 5.64 20.76 -21.17
CA SER A 465 4.75 21.04 -22.30
C SER A 465 4.95 20.02 -23.44
N GLU A 466 3.86 19.63 -24.09
CA GLU A 466 3.91 18.78 -25.30
C GLU A 466 4.63 19.46 -26.47
N ASP A 467 4.71 20.81 -26.48
CA ASP A 467 5.50 21.56 -27.44
C ASP A 467 7.02 21.38 -27.26
N LEU A 468 7.46 20.99 -26.05
CA LEU A 468 8.88 20.74 -25.74
C LEU A 468 9.26 19.27 -25.89
N LEU A 469 8.37 18.38 -25.47
CA LEU A 469 8.58 16.94 -25.55
C LEU A 469 7.25 16.25 -25.79
N ASP A 470 7.18 15.41 -26.82
CA ASP A 470 6.00 14.61 -27.11
C ASP A 470 5.59 13.74 -25.93
N ARG A 471 4.28 13.57 -25.73
CA ARG A 471 3.66 12.84 -24.60
C ARG A 471 4.17 11.41 -24.44
N ASN A 472 4.51 10.72 -25.52
CA ASN A 472 5.04 9.35 -25.46
C ASN A 472 6.44 9.33 -24.81
N TRP A 473 7.26 10.33 -25.14
CA TRP A 473 8.58 10.46 -24.53
C TRP A 473 8.49 10.88 -23.06
N GLN A 474 7.54 11.78 -22.72
CA GLN A 474 7.29 12.13 -21.32
C GLN A 474 6.96 10.90 -20.48
N ARG A 475 6.09 10.03 -20.99
CA ARG A 475 5.73 8.76 -20.34
C ARG A 475 6.94 7.87 -20.13
N LEU A 476 7.76 7.74 -21.14
CA LEU A 476 8.94 6.89 -21.10
C LEU A 476 9.94 7.38 -20.04
N VAL A 477 10.13 8.71 -19.93
CA VAL A 477 10.96 9.30 -18.87
C VAL A 477 10.40 8.96 -17.49
N LEU A 478 9.09 9.07 -17.28
CA LEU A 478 8.45 8.71 -16.01
C LEU A 478 8.63 7.23 -15.67
N THR A 479 8.46 6.35 -16.65
CA THR A 479 8.75 4.92 -16.47
C THR A 479 10.20 4.69 -16.05
N HIS A 480 11.16 5.38 -16.67
CA HIS A 480 12.57 5.24 -16.31
C HIS A 480 12.89 5.83 -14.93
N LEU A 481 12.09 6.78 -14.43
CA LEU A 481 12.19 7.25 -13.05
C LEU A 481 11.68 6.21 -12.04
N GLU A 482 10.71 5.37 -12.42
CA GLU A 482 10.12 4.35 -11.55
C GLU A 482 10.88 3.01 -11.55
N GLU A 483 11.50 2.63 -12.66
CA GLU A 483 12.07 1.28 -12.84
C GLU A 483 13.31 1.02 -11.97
N LYS A 484 13.88 2.05 -11.34
CA LYS A 484 15.15 1.96 -10.61
C LYS A 484 15.11 2.64 -9.25
N LYS A 485 15.68 1.99 -8.23
CA LYS A 485 16.03 2.64 -6.97
C LYS A 485 17.28 3.49 -7.16
N TYR A 486 17.15 4.80 -7.02
CA TYR A 486 18.25 5.72 -7.21
C TYR A 486 19.12 5.81 -5.96
N ARG A 487 20.42 5.88 -6.17
CA ARG A 487 21.44 6.01 -5.12
C ARG A 487 21.83 7.48 -4.94
N GLY A 488 21.98 7.89 -3.68
CA GLY A 488 22.49 9.21 -3.34
C GLY A 488 23.99 9.38 -3.63
N THR A 489 24.53 10.52 -3.28
CA THR A 489 25.90 10.93 -3.66
C THR A 489 26.90 10.81 -2.54
N LEU A 490 26.46 10.60 -1.29
CA LEU A 490 27.32 10.55 -0.11
C LEU A 490 27.78 9.14 0.24
N THR A 491 26.84 8.21 0.29
CA THR A 491 27.07 6.81 0.71
C THR A 491 26.57 5.80 -0.31
N GLY A 492 25.91 6.27 -1.37
CA GLY A 492 25.20 5.41 -2.32
C GLY A 492 23.92 4.79 -1.74
N SER A 493 23.42 5.33 -0.62
CA SER A 493 22.15 4.91 -0.03
C SER A 493 20.95 5.35 -0.87
N GLU A 494 19.80 4.68 -0.70
CA GLU A 494 18.58 4.98 -1.46
C GLU A 494 18.07 6.41 -1.15
N ILE A 495 17.66 7.15 -2.20
CA ILE A 495 17.09 8.49 -2.03
C ILE A 495 15.65 8.44 -1.54
N THR A 496 15.24 9.43 -0.73
CA THR A 496 13.88 9.55 -0.19
C THR A 496 13.52 11.03 0.05
N ASP A 497 12.27 11.29 0.38
CA ASP A 497 11.73 12.57 0.81
C ASP A 497 12.05 13.72 -0.17
N MET A 498 11.84 13.42 -1.46
CA MET A 498 11.98 14.41 -2.52
C MET A 498 10.95 14.22 -3.64
N ARG A 499 10.69 15.31 -4.35
CA ARG A 499 9.90 15.30 -5.58
C ARG A 499 10.81 15.44 -6.78
N ILE A 500 10.59 14.62 -7.81
CA ILE A 500 11.27 14.72 -9.11
C ILE A 500 10.22 15.00 -10.17
N THR A 501 10.28 16.17 -10.80
CA THR A 501 9.30 16.62 -11.80
C THR A 501 9.99 16.80 -13.15
N LEU A 502 9.50 16.13 -14.20
CA LEU A 502 9.94 16.38 -15.57
C LEU A 502 9.46 17.76 -16.01
N THR A 503 10.38 18.68 -16.30
CA THR A 503 10.06 20.07 -16.69
C THR A 503 10.29 20.36 -18.17
N ALA A 504 11.26 19.70 -18.77
CA ALA A 504 11.58 19.84 -20.19
C ALA A 504 12.32 18.60 -20.68
N GLY A 505 12.33 18.41 -21.98
CA GLY A 505 13.10 17.38 -22.65
C GLY A 505 13.09 17.59 -24.15
N ARG A 506 13.96 16.87 -24.84
CA ARG A 506 14.05 16.97 -26.28
C ARG A 506 14.35 15.64 -26.93
N ALA A 507 13.62 15.32 -27.99
CA ALA A 507 13.81 14.17 -28.87
C ALA A 507 14.19 14.63 -30.29
N HIS A 508 14.86 13.77 -31.02
CA HIS A 508 15.11 14.00 -32.44
C HIS A 508 14.35 12.97 -33.28
N ILE A 509 13.53 13.43 -34.22
CA ILE A 509 12.58 12.63 -35.02
C ILE A 509 13.20 11.37 -35.66
N LYS A 510 14.51 11.35 -35.94
CA LYS A 510 15.17 10.25 -36.66
C LYS A 510 16.20 9.51 -35.82
N HIS A 511 16.56 10.02 -34.67
CA HIS A 511 17.72 9.57 -33.92
C HIS A 511 17.41 9.28 -32.46
N THR A 512 16.16 9.41 -32.00
CA THR A 512 15.78 9.07 -30.65
C THR A 512 15.15 7.69 -30.62
N GLU A 513 15.72 6.83 -29.78
CA GLU A 513 15.17 5.52 -29.41
C GLU A 513 14.83 5.49 -27.93
N GLY A 514 13.96 4.56 -27.49
CA GLY A 514 13.53 4.49 -26.09
C GLY A 514 14.67 4.37 -25.07
N GLY A 515 15.72 3.62 -25.41
CA GLY A 515 16.91 3.49 -24.58
C GLY A 515 17.70 4.78 -24.34
N ASP A 516 17.56 5.77 -25.21
CA ASP A 516 18.27 7.05 -25.09
C ASP A 516 17.70 7.87 -23.95
N PHE A 517 16.36 7.88 -23.81
CA PHE A 517 15.70 8.52 -22.69
C PHE A 517 16.01 7.86 -21.36
N ARG A 518 16.19 6.52 -21.32
CA ARG A 518 16.68 5.84 -20.10
C ARG A 518 18.03 6.40 -19.67
N GLN A 519 18.97 6.49 -20.61
CA GLN A 519 20.31 7.00 -20.33
C GLN A 519 20.31 8.48 -19.95
N ALA A 520 19.51 9.30 -20.61
CA ALA A 520 19.37 10.71 -20.27
C ALA A 520 18.71 10.93 -18.91
N THR A 521 17.66 10.17 -18.60
CA THR A 521 16.94 10.26 -17.32
C THR A 521 17.84 9.90 -16.14
N TYR A 522 18.57 8.79 -16.20
CA TYR A 522 19.49 8.38 -15.13
C TYR A 522 20.56 9.42 -14.88
N ARG A 523 21.14 9.99 -15.95
CA ARG A 523 22.13 11.05 -15.86
C ARG A 523 21.56 12.35 -15.29
N ALA A 524 20.31 12.69 -15.65
CA ALA A 524 19.63 13.86 -15.09
C ALA A 524 19.45 13.76 -13.59
N VAL A 525 19.00 12.60 -13.08
CA VAL A 525 18.87 12.35 -11.64
C VAL A 525 20.24 12.45 -10.96
N ARG A 526 21.27 11.77 -11.49
CA ARG A 526 22.60 11.74 -10.89
C ARG A 526 23.26 13.13 -10.88
N GLN A 527 23.15 13.88 -11.97
CA GLN A 527 23.65 15.26 -12.09
C GLN A 527 22.95 16.17 -11.07
N GLY A 528 21.62 16.08 -10.98
CA GLY A 528 20.84 16.90 -10.04
C GLY A 528 21.16 16.60 -8.59
N LEU A 529 21.27 15.32 -8.19
CA LEU A 529 21.66 14.92 -6.83
C LEU A 529 23.03 15.49 -6.44
N LYS A 530 24.01 15.43 -7.33
CA LYS A 530 25.35 15.98 -7.06
C LYS A 530 25.34 17.51 -6.91
N GLU A 531 24.60 18.19 -7.78
CA GLU A 531 24.50 19.67 -7.74
C GLU A 531 23.68 20.17 -6.55
N ALA A 532 22.59 19.47 -6.15
CA ALA A 532 21.79 19.83 -4.99
C ALA A 532 22.59 19.72 -3.68
N GLY A 533 23.51 18.77 -3.63
CA GLY A 533 24.12 18.29 -2.40
C GLY A 533 23.16 17.43 -1.60
N CYS A 534 23.53 16.19 -1.34
CA CYS A 534 22.74 15.30 -0.53
C CYS A 534 22.95 15.52 0.98
N ARG A 535 21.95 15.11 1.76
CA ARG A 535 22.01 14.98 3.21
C ARG A 535 21.76 13.53 3.56
N LEU A 536 22.57 12.97 4.45
CA LEU A 536 22.38 11.64 4.96
C LEU A 536 21.29 11.60 6.00
N LEU A 537 20.41 10.61 5.91
CA LEU A 537 19.36 10.33 6.87
C LEU A 537 19.63 9.00 7.55
N GLU A 538 19.42 8.96 8.86
CA GLU A 538 19.49 7.74 9.66
C GLU A 538 18.16 7.43 10.34
N PRO A 539 17.86 6.16 10.66
CA PRO A 539 16.66 5.80 11.38
C PRO A 539 16.73 6.26 12.84
N TYR A 540 15.63 6.82 13.34
CA TYR A 540 15.44 7.21 14.72
C TYR A 540 14.43 6.31 15.40
N TYR A 541 14.73 5.91 16.63
CA TYR A 541 13.77 5.27 17.52
C TYR A 541 13.07 6.32 18.38
N GLU A 542 11.78 6.18 18.53
CA GLU A 542 11.02 6.74 19.63
C GLU A 542 11.16 5.78 20.81
N PHE A 543 11.55 6.28 21.97
CA PHE A 543 11.78 5.45 23.15
C PHE A 543 10.90 5.84 24.33
N ILE A 544 10.56 4.83 25.15
CA ILE A 544 10.01 4.98 26.51
C ILE A 544 10.95 4.25 27.44
N LEU A 545 11.60 5.01 28.32
CA LEU A 545 12.60 4.53 29.27
C LEU A 545 12.06 4.69 30.69
N GLU A 546 11.78 3.57 31.34
CA GLU A 546 11.34 3.49 32.73
C GLU A 546 12.54 3.13 33.62
N VAL A 547 12.89 3.97 34.55
CA VAL A 547 14.02 3.78 35.47
C VAL A 547 13.66 4.19 36.88
N PRO A 548 14.30 3.61 37.90
CA PRO A 548 14.19 4.13 39.27
C PRO A 548 14.57 5.60 39.37
N GLU A 549 13.85 6.39 40.17
CA GLU A 549 14.09 7.84 40.33
C GLU A 549 15.58 8.16 40.63
N GLU A 550 16.26 7.31 41.40
CA GLU A 550 17.69 7.40 41.71
C GLU A 550 18.59 7.30 40.45
N SER A 551 18.09 6.73 39.37
CA SER A 551 18.83 6.49 38.13
C SER A 551 18.49 7.47 37.01
N VAL A 552 17.52 8.39 37.19
CA VAL A 552 17.04 9.32 36.18
C VAL A 552 18.15 10.22 35.61
N GLY A 553 18.98 10.80 36.52
CA GLY A 553 20.07 11.67 36.08
C GLY A 553 21.08 10.96 35.18
N ARG A 554 21.34 9.67 35.42
CA ARG A 554 22.19 8.85 34.55
C ARG A 554 21.50 8.58 33.20
N ALA A 555 20.24 8.19 33.24
CA ALA A 555 19.46 7.94 32.04
C ALA A 555 19.42 9.17 31.12
N MET A 556 19.15 10.36 31.69
CA MET A 556 19.17 11.63 30.94
C MET A 556 20.55 11.89 30.32
N ALA A 557 21.64 11.73 31.09
CA ALA A 557 23.00 11.93 30.58
C ALA A 557 23.39 10.90 29.49
N ASP A 558 22.93 9.65 29.61
CA ASP A 558 23.16 8.61 28.60
C ASP A 558 22.41 8.94 27.30
N ILE A 559 21.14 9.37 27.37
CA ILE A 559 20.35 9.76 26.21
C ILE A 559 20.97 10.99 25.52
N ASP A 560 21.43 11.98 26.28
CA ASP A 560 22.09 13.18 25.74
C ASP A 560 23.40 12.80 25.02
N ARG A 561 24.20 11.92 25.61
CA ARG A 561 25.42 11.36 24.99
C ARG A 561 25.13 10.58 23.69
N MET A 562 23.96 9.99 23.58
CA MET A 562 23.47 9.27 22.41
C MET A 562 22.76 10.19 21.39
N TYR A 563 22.93 11.50 21.50
CA TYR A 563 22.27 12.50 20.64
C TYR A 563 20.75 12.41 20.63
N GLY A 564 20.15 11.87 21.70
CA GLY A 564 18.72 11.75 21.85
C GLY A 564 18.08 13.05 22.36
N LYS A 565 16.79 13.19 22.07
CA LYS A 565 15.93 14.26 22.58
C LYS A 565 14.89 13.62 23.49
N PHE A 566 14.64 14.21 24.67
CA PHE A 566 13.66 13.67 25.61
C PHE A 566 12.80 14.78 26.22
N GLN A 567 11.60 14.39 26.68
CA GLN A 567 10.69 15.25 27.42
C GLN A 567 11.02 15.21 28.92
N ALA A 568 10.50 16.16 29.68
CA ALA A 568 10.68 16.18 31.12
C ALA A 568 10.19 14.83 31.73
N PRO A 569 11.01 14.19 32.60
CA PRO A 569 10.65 12.89 33.16
C PRO A 569 9.39 12.98 34.02
N GLU A 570 8.45 12.06 33.81
CA GLU A 570 7.30 11.88 34.69
C GLU A 570 7.68 10.94 35.84
N THR A 571 7.56 11.40 37.09
CA THR A 571 7.92 10.63 38.27
C THR A 571 6.68 10.13 39.01
N GLY A 572 6.70 8.87 39.45
CA GLY A 572 5.62 8.27 40.23
C GLY A 572 6.00 6.90 40.78
N ASN A 573 5.58 6.59 42.01
CA ASN A 573 5.80 5.28 42.66
C ASN A 573 7.28 4.85 42.74
N GLY A 574 8.23 5.82 42.85
CA GLY A 574 9.66 5.53 42.93
C GLY A 574 10.30 5.18 41.60
N MET A 575 9.56 5.34 40.48
CA MET A 575 10.01 5.17 39.13
C MET A 575 9.86 6.50 38.35
N ALA A 576 10.70 6.69 37.37
CA ALA A 576 10.60 7.81 36.43
C ALA A 576 10.51 7.28 34.99
N VAL A 577 9.67 7.90 34.20
CA VAL A 577 9.46 7.59 32.79
C VAL A 577 10.01 8.74 31.94
N LEU A 578 10.98 8.44 31.08
CA LEU A 578 11.52 9.35 30.10
C LEU A 578 11.00 8.93 28.70
N THR A 579 10.41 9.86 27.99
CA THR A 579 9.97 9.67 26.60
C THR A 579 10.77 10.55 25.67
N GLY A 580 11.08 10.06 24.49
CA GLY A 580 11.88 10.83 23.54
C GLY A 580 12.22 10.11 22.27
N SER A 581 13.21 10.63 21.55
CA SER A 581 13.73 9.98 20.35
C SER A 581 15.26 10.05 20.29
N ALA A 582 15.88 9.01 19.72
CA ALA A 582 17.34 8.94 19.57
C ALA A 582 17.72 8.13 18.32
N PRO A 583 18.94 8.36 17.75
CA PRO A 583 19.45 7.59 16.63
C PRO A 583 19.48 6.08 16.92
N ALA A 584 18.98 5.27 15.97
CA ALA A 584 18.97 3.82 16.12
C ALA A 584 20.39 3.24 16.27
N ALA A 585 21.40 3.88 15.66
CA ALA A 585 22.80 3.52 15.78
C ALA A 585 23.29 3.51 17.23
N CYS A 586 22.88 4.49 18.01
CA CYS A 586 23.31 4.67 19.40
C CYS A 586 22.51 3.83 20.41
N MET A 587 21.27 3.45 20.08
CA MET A 587 20.35 2.75 20.96
C MET A 587 20.50 1.21 20.95
N ARG A 588 21.33 0.66 20.05
CA ARG A 588 21.43 -0.79 19.77
C ARG A 588 21.61 -1.66 21.02
N ASP A 589 22.54 -1.28 21.91
CA ASP A 589 22.88 -2.08 23.10
C ASP A 589 22.38 -1.43 24.40
N TYR A 590 21.70 -0.31 24.32
CA TYR A 590 21.34 0.49 25.50
C TYR A 590 20.37 -0.24 26.45
N GLN A 591 19.50 -1.11 25.96
CA GLN A 591 18.66 -1.98 26.80
C GLN A 591 19.48 -2.77 27.82
N ARG A 592 20.63 -3.29 27.38
CA ARG A 592 21.53 -4.08 28.23
C ARG A 592 22.20 -3.21 29.30
N GLU A 593 22.58 -1.98 28.93
CA GLU A 593 23.13 -1.00 29.88
C GLU A 593 22.09 -0.60 30.92
N VAL A 594 20.85 -0.30 30.47
CA VAL A 594 19.71 0.03 31.35
C VAL A 594 19.49 -1.10 32.38
N THR A 595 19.42 -2.33 31.93
CA THR A 595 19.25 -3.49 32.80
C THR A 595 20.36 -3.60 33.83
N ASN A 596 21.61 -3.36 33.43
CA ASN A 596 22.79 -3.45 34.30
C ASN A 596 22.77 -2.39 35.40
N TYR A 597 22.64 -1.09 35.05
CA TYR A 597 22.75 -0.04 36.06
C TYR A 597 21.51 0.09 36.98
N THR A 598 20.33 -0.33 36.48
CA THR A 598 19.10 -0.37 37.27
C THR A 598 18.91 -1.70 38.04
N ARG A 599 19.85 -2.63 37.93
CA ARG A 599 19.78 -4.00 38.53
C ARG A 599 18.53 -4.77 38.12
N GLY A 600 18.15 -4.66 36.85
CA GLY A 600 17.00 -5.33 36.26
C GLY A 600 15.65 -4.64 36.49
N ARG A 601 15.62 -3.46 37.16
CA ARG A 601 14.39 -2.71 37.44
C ARG A 601 14.01 -1.77 36.27
N GLY A 602 14.98 -1.36 35.44
CA GLY A 602 14.77 -0.46 34.30
C GLY A 602 14.26 -1.18 33.07
N ARG A 603 13.45 -0.51 32.30
CA ARG A 603 12.86 -1.02 31.05
C ARG A 603 13.02 0.03 29.95
N LEU A 604 13.38 -0.44 28.77
CA LEU A 604 13.46 0.40 27.56
C LEU A 604 12.54 -0.21 26.50
N SER A 605 11.63 0.59 25.99
CA SER A 605 10.78 0.25 24.84
C SER A 605 11.17 1.13 23.67
N LEU A 606 11.41 0.52 22.51
CA LEU A 606 11.82 1.19 21.28
C LEU A 606 10.77 0.97 20.19
N SER A 607 10.45 2.02 19.44
CA SER A 607 9.65 1.93 18.22
C SER A 607 10.26 2.81 17.13
N LEU A 608 10.21 2.37 15.86
CA LEU A 608 10.74 3.18 14.76
C LEU A 608 9.91 4.46 14.61
N LYS A 609 10.56 5.61 14.73
CA LYS A 609 9.97 6.93 14.50
C LYS A 609 9.94 7.29 13.02
N GLY A 610 11.00 6.94 12.28
CA GLY A 610 11.25 7.30 10.90
C GLY A 610 12.70 7.65 10.68
N TYR A 611 12.99 8.40 9.60
CA TYR A 611 14.32 8.83 9.24
C TYR A 611 14.49 10.33 9.53
N GLU A 612 15.58 10.68 10.21
CA GLU A 612 15.97 12.07 10.51
C GLU A 612 17.42 12.34 10.02
N PRO A 613 17.87 13.60 9.95
CA PRO A 613 19.24 13.92 9.57
C PRO A 613 20.27 13.21 10.44
N CYS A 614 21.25 12.58 9.80
CA CYS A 614 22.30 11.82 10.48
C CYS A 614 23.14 12.72 11.39
N HIS A 615 23.31 12.33 12.65
CA HIS A 615 24.00 13.12 13.68
C HIS A 615 25.51 13.21 13.44
N ASN A 616 26.12 12.22 12.80
CA ASN A 616 27.57 12.15 12.52
C ASN A 616 27.85 11.85 11.03
N GLN A 617 27.15 12.58 10.14
CA GLN A 617 27.21 12.34 8.69
C GLN A 617 28.63 12.23 8.14
N GLU A 618 29.56 13.10 8.56
CA GLU A 618 30.92 13.14 8.02
C GLU A 618 31.68 11.83 8.29
N GLU A 619 31.60 11.32 9.52
CA GLU A 619 32.23 10.06 9.90
C GLU A 619 31.66 8.86 9.13
N VAL A 620 30.33 8.82 8.92
CA VAL A 620 29.66 7.75 8.18
C VAL A 620 30.04 7.77 6.70
N VAL A 621 30.09 8.95 6.09
CA VAL A 621 30.49 9.12 4.68
C VAL A 621 31.94 8.69 4.48
N GLU A 622 32.85 9.08 5.39
CA GLU A 622 34.27 8.66 5.34
C GLU A 622 34.42 7.14 5.50
N ALA A 623 33.68 6.54 6.46
CA ALA A 623 33.71 5.11 6.71
C ALA A 623 33.16 4.29 5.55
N MET A 624 32.11 4.77 4.87
CA MET A 624 31.52 4.10 3.71
C MET A 624 32.37 4.23 2.43
N GLY A 625 33.07 5.36 2.26
CA GLY A 625 34.02 5.56 1.18
C GLY A 625 33.44 5.42 -0.23
N TYR A 626 32.14 5.75 -0.43
CA TYR A 626 31.46 5.63 -1.72
C TYR A 626 32.02 6.61 -2.76
N ASP A 627 32.55 6.09 -3.87
CA ASP A 627 33.05 6.90 -4.99
C ASP A 627 31.94 7.13 -6.02
N PHE A 628 31.26 8.28 -5.89
CA PHE A 628 30.20 8.68 -6.80
C PHE A 628 30.69 8.90 -8.25
N ASP A 629 31.86 9.48 -8.43
CA ASP A 629 32.39 9.81 -9.75
C ASP A 629 32.98 8.58 -10.47
N GLY A 630 33.41 7.57 -9.70
CA GLY A 630 33.91 6.28 -10.21
C GLY A 630 32.83 5.24 -10.46
N ASP A 631 31.58 5.51 -10.15
CA ASP A 631 30.45 4.57 -10.37
C ASP A 631 30.11 4.45 -11.86
N LEU A 632 30.71 3.46 -12.53
CA LEU A 632 30.49 3.20 -13.96
C LEU A 632 29.10 2.64 -14.27
N ALA A 633 28.45 2.00 -13.30
CA ALA A 633 27.09 1.47 -13.46
C ALA A 633 26.04 2.60 -13.49
N ASP A 634 26.34 3.73 -12.81
CA ASP A 634 25.44 4.85 -12.68
C ASP A 634 26.18 6.21 -12.91
N PRO A 635 26.64 6.48 -14.13
CA PRO A 635 27.51 7.62 -14.41
C PRO A 635 26.78 8.96 -14.28
N ALA A 636 27.45 9.95 -13.67
CA ALA A 636 26.92 11.31 -13.50
C ALA A 636 27.17 12.23 -14.71
N GLY A 637 28.14 11.92 -15.55
CA GLY A 637 28.46 12.67 -16.76
C GLY A 637 27.48 12.40 -17.88
N SER A 638 27.18 13.40 -18.71
CA SER A 638 26.34 13.30 -19.92
C SER A 638 27.19 13.08 -21.18
N VAL A 639 26.58 12.45 -22.19
CA VAL A 639 27.27 12.17 -23.46
C VAL A 639 26.78 13.14 -24.52
N PHE A 640 27.67 13.95 -25.05
CA PHE A 640 27.44 14.89 -26.17
C PHE A 640 28.16 14.47 -27.41
N CYS A 641 27.66 14.85 -28.59
CA CYS A 641 28.32 14.62 -29.84
C CYS A 641 29.31 15.74 -30.16
N SER A 642 30.59 15.42 -30.36
CA SER A 642 31.60 16.34 -30.85
C SER A 642 32.37 15.70 -31.99
N HIS A 643 32.37 16.36 -33.15
CA HIS A 643 33.06 15.91 -34.35
C HIS A 643 32.76 14.44 -34.77
N GLY A 644 31.54 13.99 -34.55
CA GLY A 644 31.09 12.63 -34.88
C GLY A 644 31.47 11.55 -33.86
N ALA A 645 31.96 11.91 -32.70
CA ALA A 645 32.27 11.01 -31.61
C ALA A 645 31.50 11.42 -30.32
N GLY A 646 31.01 10.45 -29.55
CA GLY A 646 30.44 10.69 -28.22
C GLY A 646 31.54 11.15 -27.27
N VAL A 647 31.35 12.27 -26.60
CA VAL A 647 32.27 12.84 -25.61
C VAL A 647 31.51 12.93 -24.28
N VAL A 648 32.11 12.36 -23.22
CA VAL A 648 31.53 12.46 -21.87
C VAL A 648 31.85 13.83 -21.30
N VAL A 649 30.82 14.58 -20.97
CA VAL A 649 30.90 15.88 -20.30
C VAL A 649 30.62 15.69 -18.81
N PRO A 650 31.52 16.11 -17.89
CA PRO A 650 31.33 15.98 -16.44
C PRO A 650 30.06 16.71 -15.96
N TRP A 651 29.48 16.21 -14.86
CA TRP A 651 28.21 16.67 -14.30
C TRP A 651 28.16 18.20 -14.05
N ASP A 652 29.28 18.85 -13.68
CA ASP A 652 29.39 20.29 -13.41
C ASP A 652 29.38 21.16 -14.68
N GLN A 653 29.50 20.54 -15.84
CA GLN A 653 29.59 21.22 -17.14
C GLN A 653 28.39 20.93 -18.04
N VAL A 654 27.55 19.96 -17.72
CA VAL A 654 26.39 19.55 -18.52
C VAL A 654 25.50 20.75 -18.89
N LYS A 655 25.17 21.61 -17.93
CA LYS A 655 24.31 22.79 -18.15
C LYS A 655 24.91 23.84 -19.10
N LYS A 656 26.21 23.84 -19.35
CA LYS A 656 26.85 24.72 -20.34
C LYS A 656 26.73 24.20 -21.75
N HIS A 657 26.44 22.90 -21.91
CA HIS A 657 26.37 22.21 -23.21
C HIS A 657 24.94 21.77 -23.54
N MET A 658 23.97 21.93 -22.62
CA MET A 658 22.58 21.56 -22.84
C MET A 658 21.97 22.30 -24.05
N HIS A 659 21.07 21.67 -24.77
CA HIS A 659 20.44 22.20 -25.96
C HIS A 659 19.09 22.86 -25.70
N VAL A 660 18.42 22.54 -24.60
CA VAL A 660 17.12 23.07 -24.21
C VAL A 660 17.28 24.15 -23.15
N GLN A 661 16.72 25.34 -23.37
CA GLN A 661 16.63 26.37 -22.32
C GLN A 661 15.44 26.06 -21.43
N THR A 662 15.69 25.96 -20.13
CA THR A 662 14.66 25.54 -19.20
C THR A 662 13.59 26.60 -18.96
N PRO A 663 12.35 26.18 -18.67
CA PRO A 663 11.32 27.08 -18.18
C PRO A 663 11.72 27.79 -16.88
N LEU A 664 12.59 27.19 -16.05
CA LEU A 664 13.09 27.75 -14.80
C LEU A 664 13.98 28.98 -15.01
N ASP A 665 14.84 28.99 -16.03
CA ASP A 665 15.62 30.17 -16.38
C ASP A 665 14.73 31.33 -16.84
N LYS A 666 13.64 31.04 -17.53
CA LYS A 666 12.63 32.03 -17.93
C LYS A 666 11.87 32.59 -16.72
N ARG A 667 11.57 31.75 -15.71
CA ARG A 667 10.95 32.20 -14.46
C ARG A 667 11.91 33.04 -13.60
N ARG A 668 13.18 32.64 -13.52
CA ARG A 668 14.24 33.44 -12.87
C ARG A 668 14.47 34.77 -13.57
N ALA A 669 14.52 34.79 -14.90
CA ALA A 669 14.64 36.00 -15.69
C ALA A 669 13.41 36.92 -15.58
N ALA A 670 12.23 36.36 -15.28
CA ALA A 670 11.00 37.11 -15.04
C ALA A 670 10.84 37.58 -13.58
N GLY A 671 11.83 37.38 -12.71
CA GLY A 671 11.80 37.86 -11.31
C GLY A 671 10.84 37.08 -10.41
N VAL A 672 10.48 35.85 -10.77
CA VAL A 672 9.72 34.95 -9.91
C VAL A 672 10.74 34.14 -9.07
N ASP A 673 10.99 34.62 -7.86
CA ASP A 673 11.81 33.87 -6.90
C ASP A 673 11.16 32.51 -6.62
N LEU A 674 11.91 31.42 -6.76
CA LEU A 674 11.60 30.14 -6.12
C LEU A 674 11.56 30.39 -4.61
N PRO A 675 10.60 29.86 -3.87
CA PRO A 675 10.49 30.12 -2.44
C PRO A 675 11.72 29.56 -1.71
N ASP A 676 12.68 30.43 -1.45
CA ASP A 676 13.68 30.17 -0.41
C ASP A 676 12.93 30.09 0.92
N ARG A 677 12.85 28.91 1.46
CA ARG A 677 12.31 28.69 2.80
C ARG A 677 13.27 29.29 3.80
N LYS A 678 13.04 30.56 4.15
CA LYS A 678 13.68 31.17 5.32
C LYS A 678 13.31 30.31 6.54
N GLU A 679 14.35 29.87 7.23
CA GLU A 679 14.29 29.25 8.54
C GLU A 679 13.34 30.06 9.43
N ARG A 680 12.25 29.46 9.85
CA ARG A 680 11.46 29.94 10.98
C ARG A 680 12.16 29.42 12.22
N GLU A 681 13.10 30.24 12.72
CA GLU A 681 13.51 30.17 14.11
C GLU A 681 12.31 30.50 15.00
N ASP A 682 12.13 29.67 16.00
CA ASP A 682 11.18 29.84 17.09
C ASP A 682 11.29 31.19 17.75
N GLU A 683 10.26 32.01 17.67
CA GLU A 683 9.96 33.01 18.67
C GLU A 683 8.52 32.87 19.14
N SER A 684 8.35 32.09 20.18
CA SER A 684 7.20 32.15 21.05
C SER A 684 7.53 33.05 22.22
N SER A 685 7.11 34.30 22.18
CA SER A 685 6.69 35.03 23.40
C SER A 685 6.21 36.45 23.10
N GLY A 686 5.04 36.79 23.60
CA GLY A 686 4.75 38.13 24.11
C GLY A 686 3.84 39.01 23.26
N ALA A 687 2.58 38.97 23.57
CA ALA A 687 1.62 40.07 23.82
C ALA A 687 1.77 41.40 23.10
N GLY A 688 0.67 41.90 22.53
CA GLY A 688 0.43 43.34 22.37
C GLY A 688 -0.38 43.73 21.15
N VAL A 689 -1.70 43.84 21.30
CA VAL A 689 -2.57 44.67 20.45
C VAL A 689 -2.23 46.13 20.72
N PRO A 690 -2.23 47.09 19.74
CA PRO A 690 -3.44 47.87 19.57
C PRO A 690 -3.85 48.27 18.13
N GLU A 691 -5.12 48.62 18.08
CA GLU A 691 -5.95 49.22 17.01
C GLU A 691 -5.32 50.44 16.27
N GLY A 692 -5.86 50.62 15.04
CA GLY A 692 -6.25 51.95 14.68
C GLY A 692 -5.94 52.50 13.28
N ARG A 693 -6.97 52.65 12.51
CA ARG A 693 -7.33 53.73 11.57
C ARG A 693 -6.66 53.89 10.20
N SER A 694 -7.42 53.54 9.14
CA SER A 694 -8.04 54.49 8.18
C SER A 694 -7.19 55.49 7.41
N GLY A 695 -7.31 55.50 6.10
CA GLY A 695 -6.97 56.64 5.25
C GLY A 695 -7.03 56.33 3.74
N ALA A 696 -8.02 56.86 3.14
CA ALA A 696 -8.42 56.86 1.72
C ALA A 696 -7.51 57.70 0.78
N GLY A 697 -7.68 57.49 -0.53
CA GLY A 697 -7.36 58.46 -1.59
C GLY A 697 -6.79 57.73 -2.84
N ALA A 698 -7.47 57.44 -3.88
CA ALA A 698 -8.09 58.21 -4.94
C ALA A 698 -7.14 58.75 -6.01
N GLY A 699 -7.44 58.39 -7.26
CA GLY A 699 -7.03 59.07 -8.50
C GLY A 699 -6.06 58.22 -9.35
N GLY A 700 -6.34 57.81 -10.53
CA GLY A 700 -7.08 58.41 -11.60
C GLY A 700 -6.13 58.61 -12.79
N GLY A 701 -6.35 58.02 -13.90
CA GLY A 701 -5.58 58.39 -15.11
C GLY A 701 -5.77 57.38 -16.28
N ARG A 702 -6.77 57.66 -17.09
CA ARG A 702 -6.95 57.11 -18.45
C ARG A 702 -5.89 57.61 -19.41
N SER A 703 -5.42 56.83 -20.35
CA SER A 703 -5.46 57.23 -21.75
C SER A 703 -5.25 56.04 -22.71
N SER A 704 -6.13 56.01 -23.64
CA SER A 704 -6.25 55.22 -24.85
C SER A 704 -5.21 55.56 -25.92
N ALA A 705 -4.71 54.54 -26.65
CA ALA A 705 -4.48 54.74 -28.08
C ALA A 705 -4.46 53.39 -28.84
N ALA A 706 -5.27 53.31 -29.84
CA ALA A 706 -5.39 52.22 -30.78
C ALA A 706 -4.21 52.19 -31.79
N GLY A 707 -3.83 51.03 -32.22
CA GLY A 707 -2.92 50.82 -33.38
C GLY A 707 -3.07 49.42 -33.97
N THR A 708 -3.67 49.40 -35.11
CA THR A 708 -3.89 48.28 -36.03
C THR A 708 -2.62 47.65 -36.54
N GLY A 709 -2.60 46.33 -36.78
CA GLY A 709 -1.82 45.77 -37.86
C GLY A 709 -1.15 44.39 -37.66
N GLY A 710 -1.64 43.43 -38.43
CA GLY A 710 -0.81 42.40 -39.04
C GLY A 710 -0.59 41.08 -38.24
N GLY A 711 -1.44 40.09 -38.50
CA GLY A 711 -1.18 38.70 -38.17
C GLY A 711 -0.02 38.11 -39.00
N ALA A 712 1.02 37.70 -38.34
CA ALA A 712 1.99 36.74 -38.81
C ALA A 712 2.03 35.59 -37.83
N GLY A 713 1.75 34.39 -38.34
CA GLY A 713 1.69 33.17 -37.54
C GLY A 713 2.99 32.93 -36.79
N ARG A 714 2.86 32.72 -35.49
CA ARG A 714 3.92 32.17 -34.66
C ARG A 714 4.19 30.72 -35.13
N LEU A 715 5.23 30.51 -35.93
CA LEU A 715 5.90 29.21 -35.99
C LEU A 715 6.53 28.99 -34.62
N SER A 716 6.25 27.83 -34.02
CA SER A 716 6.73 27.51 -32.67
C SER A 716 8.27 27.57 -32.64
N ALA A 717 8.80 27.95 -31.45
CA ALA A 717 10.25 27.97 -31.23
C ALA A 717 10.89 26.60 -31.51
N SER A 718 10.17 25.52 -31.23
CA SER A 718 10.51 24.12 -31.53
C SER A 718 10.87 23.85 -33.01
N TYR A 719 10.21 24.49 -33.98
CA TYR A 719 10.51 24.27 -35.40
C TYR A 719 11.89 24.80 -35.82
N TYR A 720 12.32 25.90 -35.24
CA TYR A 720 13.66 26.46 -35.53
C TYR A 720 14.76 25.67 -34.86
N GLU A 721 14.51 25.21 -33.67
CA GLU A 721 15.44 24.41 -32.87
C GLU A 721 15.61 22.99 -33.44
N ASP A 722 14.54 22.36 -33.93
CA ASP A 722 14.62 21.06 -34.64
C ASP A 722 15.42 21.17 -35.93
N ARG A 723 15.34 22.30 -36.60
CA ARG A 723 16.11 22.57 -37.82
C ARG A 723 17.59 22.74 -37.51
N GLU A 724 17.92 23.38 -36.40
CA GLU A 724 19.30 23.54 -35.96
C GLU A 724 19.93 22.19 -35.57
N LEU A 725 19.20 21.33 -34.89
CA LEU A 725 19.60 19.95 -34.58
C LEU A 725 19.75 19.11 -35.87
N GLU A 726 18.83 19.24 -36.82
CA GLU A 726 18.93 18.58 -38.12
C GLU A 726 20.18 19.04 -38.91
N GLU A 727 20.57 20.31 -38.82
CA GLU A 727 21.81 20.84 -39.40
C GLU A 727 23.06 20.32 -38.67
N ILE A 728 23.02 20.19 -37.31
CA ILE A 728 24.09 19.59 -36.52
C ILE A 728 24.30 18.12 -36.93
N PHE A 729 23.19 17.36 -37.04
CA PHE A 729 23.27 15.97 -37.51
C PHE A 729 23.75 15.83 -38.94
N LYS A 730 23.28 16.66 -39.86
CA LYS A 730 23.77 16.67 -41.26
C LYS A 730 25.26 16.95 -41.32
N ARG A 731 25.74 17.91 -40.52
CA ARG A 731 27.16 18.27 -40.46
C ARG A 731 28.04 17.19 -39.87
N THR A 732 27.50 16.44 -38.89
CA THR A 732 28.24 15.45 -38.15
C THR A 732 28.20 14.06 -38.80
N TYR A 733 27.07 13.66 -39.41
CA TYR A 733 26.81 12.31 -39.93
C TYR A 733 26.49 12.25 -41.46
N GLY A 734 26.44 13.38 -42.14
CA GLY A 734 26.06 13.48 -43.56
C GLY A 734 24.54 13.44 -43.81
N GLU A 735 24.14 13.71 -45.05
CA GLU A 735 22.71 13.70 -45.42
C GLU A 735 22.10 12.29 -45.34
N PRO A 736 20.98 12.09 -44.58
CA PRO A 736 20.32 10.80 -44.53
C PRO A 736 19.68 10.43 -45.88
N LYS A 737 19.94 9.23 -46.37
CA LYS A 737 19.32 8.71 -47.58
C LYS A 737 17.82 8.49 -47.33
N ARG A 738 16.98 9.31 -47.98
CA ARG A 738 15.51 9.15 -47.91
C ARG A 738 15.09 7.88 -48.63
N SER A 739 14.40 6.97 -47.91
CA SER A 739 13.84 5.75 -48.50
C SER A 739 12.30 5.76 -48.64
N TYR A 740 11.61 6.92 -48.53
CA TYR A 740 10.18 7.03 -48.79
C TYR A 740 9.82 8.23 -49.68
N PRO A 741 8.87 8.06 -50.61
CA PRO A 741 8.42 9.18 -51.49
C PRO A 741 7.55 10.16 -50.66
N PRO A 742 7.57 11.48 -51.04
CA PRO A 742 6.84 12.51 -50.29
C PRO A 742 5.34 12.39 -50.49
N GLY A 743 4.60 12.27 -49.39
CA GLY A 743 3.14 12.38 -49.38
C GLY A 743 2.70 13.82 -49.66
N ASN A 744 1.72 13.99 -50.52
CA ASN A 744 1.18 15.25 -51.04
C ASN A 744 0.60 16.14 -49.93
N ALA A 745 1.00 17.40 -49.95
CA ALA A 745 0.39 18.49 -49.23
C ALA A 745 -1.04 18.76 -49.72
N LEU A 746 -1.96 19.00 -48.77
CA LEU A 746 -3.32 19.44 -49.04
C LEU A 746 -3.32 20.80 -49.76
N GLY A 747 -3.83 20.83 -50.97
CA GLY A 747 -4.15 22.05 -51.73
C GLY A 747 -5.60 22.50 -51.52
N GLN A 748 -5.77 23.77 -51.47
CA GLN A 748 -6.96 24.56 -51.30
C GLN A 748 -8.10 24.28 -52.29
N ARG A 749 -9.32 24.37 -51.79
CA ARG A 749 -10.57 24.44 -52.57
C ARG A 749 -10.64 25.74 -53.39
N THR A 750 -10.89 25.64 -54.72
CA THR A 750 -11.72 26.60 -55.45
C THR A 750 -12.59 25.87 -56.47
N ALA A 751 -13.81 26.41 -56.65
CA ALA A 751 -14.90 25.85 -57.43
C ALA A 751 -14.74 26.08 -58.92
N GLY A 752 -15.29 25.19 -59.72
CA GLY A 752 -15.77 25.57 -61.03
C GLY A 752 -15.55 24.57 -62.17
N GLY A 753 -16.61 23.95 -62.71
CA GLY A 753 -16.92 23.85 -64.16
C GLY A 753 -16.55 22.57 -64.86
N ARG A 754 -17.53 21.67 -65.03
CA ARG A 754 -18.01 20.97 -66.28
C ARG A 754 -17.04 20.50 -67.38
N SER A 755 -17.10 19.26 -67.68
CA SER A 755 -17.63 18.51 -68.86
C SER A 755 -16.66 17.54 -69.54
N ALA A 756 -17.16 16.34 -69.72
CA ALA A 756 -17.16 15.42 -70.88
C ALA A 756 -15.88 14.92 -71.53
N GLY A 757 -15.79 13.62 -71.69
CA GLY A 757 -15.10 13.02 -72.86
C GLY A 757 -14.41 11.67 -72.57
N VAL A 758 -15.09 10.58 -72.87
CA VAL A 758 -14.61 9.22 -73.18
C VAL A 758 -14.25 9.22 -74.68
N PRO A 759 -13.52 8.27 -75.27
CA PRO A 759 -12.94 6.99 -74.91
C PRO A 759 -11.56 6.63 -75.59
N GLY A 760 -11.07 5.44 -75.31
CA GLY A 760 -10.56 4.61 -76.37
C GLY A 760 -9.20 3.90 -76.18
N HIS A 761 -9.29 2.59 -76.21
CA HIS A 761 -8.43 1.54 -76.77
C HIS A 761 -6.90 1.60 -76.55
N GLY A 762 -6.21 0.53 -76.37
CA GLY A 762 -6.43 -0.92 -76.54
C GLY A 762 -5.10 -1.65 -76.38
N THR A 763 -5.24 -2.92 -76.27
CA THR A 763 -4.38 -4.02 -76.72
C THR A 763 -2.94 -4.10 -76.15
N GLY A 764 -2.39 -5.23 -75.69
CA GLY A 764 -2.68 -6.56 -75.92
C GLY A 764 -1.57 -7.48 -75.28
N SER A 765 -1.90 -8.70 -75.09
CA SER A 765 -1.15 -9.93 -75.34
C SER A 765 0.16 -10.15 -74.58
N GLY A 766 0.44 -11.32 -74.02
CA GLY A 766 -0.12 -12.64 -74.14
C GLY A 766 0.69 -13.63 -73.36
N GLN A 767 0.01 -14.72 -73.10
CA GLN A 767 0.40 -16.11 -73.17
C GLN A 767 1.50 -16.61 -72.18
N SER A 768 1.12 -17.48 -71.34
CA SER A 768 0.81 -18.91 -71.27
C SER A 768 2.07 -19.72 -71.02
N THR A 769 2.11 -20.72 -70.16
CA THR A 769 1.59 -22.07 -70.33
C THR A 769 1.76 -22.88 -69.04
N ASP A 770 0.73 -23.63 -68.75
CA ASP A 770 0.63 -25.03 -68.52
C ASP A 770 1.07 -25.68 -67.19
N GLY A 771 0.04 -26.27 -66.56
CA GLY A 771 0.10 -27.38 -65.59
C GLY A 771 0.40 -28.73 -66.26
N PRO A 772 0.07 -29.90 -65.83
CA PRO A 772 -0.89 -30.33 -64.83
C PRO A 772 -0.47 -31.55 -63.95
N GLY A 773 -1.32 -32.01 -63.08
CA GLY A 773 -1.37 -33.46 -62.76
C GLY A 773 -1.36 -33.83 -61.30
N GLN A 774 -2.42 -34.09 -60.81
CA GLN A 774 -3.19 -35.34 -60.48
C GLN A 774 -2.71 -36.16 -59.25
N LYS A 775 -3.69 -36.27 -58.30
CA LYS A 775 -4.19 -37.46 -57.52
C LYS A 775 -3.20 -38.30 -56.72
N THR A 776 -3.40 -38.52 -55.45
CA THR A 776 -4.31 -39.52 -54.84
C THR A 776 -4.12 -39.59 -53.32
N ALA A 777 -5.20 -39.54 -52.61
CA ALA A 777 -5.81 -40.46 -51.59
C ALA A 777 -4.97 -41.02 -50.40
N ARG A 778 -5.65 -40.91 -49.29
CA ARG A 778 -5.71 -41.77 -48.07
C ARG A 778 -4.66 -41.68 -47.00
N GLY A 779 -5.16 -41.37 -45.80
CA GLY A 779 -4.52 -41.78 -44.54
C GLY A 779 -5.01 -41.04 -43.31
N ARG A 780 -5.95 -41.64 -42.58
CA ARG A 780 -6.43 -41.23 -41.26
C ARG A 780 -5.31 -41.03 -40.25
N ARG A 781 -5.38 -39.98 -39.42
CA ARG A 781 -5.46 -40.13 -37.95
C ARG A 781 -5.44 -38.76 -37.28
N ALA A 782 -6.41 -38.61 -36.35
CA ALA A 782 -6.59 -37.74 -35.23
C ALA A 782 -5.36 -36.98 -34.73
N GLY A 783 -5.51 -35.66 -34.63
CA GLY A 783 -4.67 -34.77 -33.89
C GLY A 783 -5.54 -33.64 -33.32
N SER A 784 -5.59 -33.59 -32.04
CA SER A 784 -6.34 -32.66 -31.19
C SER A 784 -6.10 -31.21 -31.55
N SER A 785 -7.11 -30.49 -31.95
CA SER A 785 -7.14 -29.03 -32.01
C SER A 785 -7.53 -28.53 -30.63
N ARG A 786 -6.65 -27.75 -30.01
CA ARG A 786 -6.97 -26.88 -28.90
C ARG A 786 -7.90 -25.78 -29.40
N PRO A 787 -8.96 -25.43 -28.68
CA PRO A 787 -9.78 -24.26 -28.99
C PRO A 787 -9.11 -23.02 -28.47
N GLY A 788 -9.00 -21.97 -29.31
CA GLY A 788 -8.69 -20.63 -28.88
C GLY A 788 -9.85 -20.06 -28.07
N PRO A 789 -9.57 -19.10 -27.21
CA PRO A 789 -10.57 -18.47 -26.36
C PRO A 789 -11.52 -17.61 -27.22
N TRP A 790 -12.81 -17.61 -26.86
CA TRP A 790 -13.88 -16.76 -27.37
C TRP A 790 -14.74 -17.32 -28.52
N GLY A 791 -15.75 -18.07 -28.10
CA GLY A 791 -16.98 -18.28 -28.86
C GLY A 791 -18.16 -18.33 -27.89
N PRO A 792 -19.30 -17.69 -28.20
CA PRO A 792 -20.45 -17.65 -27.30
C PRO A 792 -21.18 -18.99 -27.24
N ASP A 793 -21.46 -19.42 -26.01
CA ASP A 793 -22.32 -20.62 -25.73
C ASP A 793 -23.71 -20.41 -26.28
N ARG A 794 -24.14 -21.39 -27.10
CA ARG A 794 -25.52 -21.58 -27.53
C ARG A 794 -26.30 -22.24 -26.40
N ALA A 795 -27.26 -21.54 -25.83
CA ALA A 795 -28.32 -22.13 -25.03
C ALA A 795 -29.54 -22.42 -25.88
N ASP A 796 -30.05 -23.62 -25.68
CA ASP A 796 -31.14 -24.33 -26.34
C ASP A 796 -32.43 -23.53 -26.53
N ARG A 797 -32.96 -23.62 -27.76
CA ARG A 797 -34.36 -23.32 -28.09
C ARG A 797 -35.23 -24.49 -27.65
N LYS A 798 -36.20 -24.27 -26.79
CA LYS A 798 -37.47 -25.01 -26.78
C LYS A 798 -38.64 -24.05 -27.01
N SER A 799 -39.44 -24.50 -27.99
CA SER A 799 -40.64 -23.89 -28.55
C SER A 799 -41.78 -23.73 -27.55
N GLY A 800 -42.54 -22.64 -27.66
CA GLY A 800 -43.84 -22.45 -27.08
C GLY A 800 -44.58 -21.28 -27.75
N ARG A 801 -45.61 -21.58 -28.52
CA ARG A 801 -46.54 -20.65 -29.20
C ARG A 801 -47.38 -19.85 -28.18
N GLY A 802 -47.62 -18.57 -28.45
CA GLY A 802 -48.67 -17.78 -27.81
C GLY A 802 -48.68 -16.30 -28.29
N THR A 803 -49.67 -16.00 -29.06
CA THR A 803 -50.27 -14.80 -29.68
C THR A 803 -50.09 -13.48 -28.97
N GLY A 804 -49.64 -12.47 -29.73
CA GLY A 804 -50.22 -11.15 -29.91
C GLY A 804 -50.13 -10.07 -28.85
N ALA A 805 -49.23 -9.10 -29.05
CA ALA A 805 -49.50 -7.69 -28.99
C ALA A 805 -48.19 -6.93 -29.33
N ALA A 806 -48.32 -5.95 -30.22
CA ALA A 806 -47.21 -5.10 -30.62
C ALA A 806 -46.80 -4.20 -29.48
N ASP A 807 -45.52 -4.32 -29.10
CA ASP A 807 -44.79 -3.30 -28.35
C ASP A 807 -43.41 -3.15 -28.98
N THR A 808 -43.12 -1.94 -29.41
CA THR A 808 -41.84 -1.51 -29.95
C THR A 808 -40.80 -1.52 -28.84
N SER A 809 -40.09 -2.63 -28.65
CA SER A 809 -38.84 -2.65 -27.85
C SER A 809 -37.65 -2.65 -28.81
N SER A 810 -36.92 -1.54 -28.84
CA SER A 810 -35.56 -1.44 -29.40
C SER A 810 -34.69 -2.53 -28.78
N GLY A 811 -34.29 -3.50 -29.59
CA GLY A 811 -33.29 -4.48 -29.21
C GLY A 811 -32.00 -3.71 -28.89
N THR A 812 -31.51 -3.84 -27.68
CA THR A 812 -30.18 -3.36 -27.29
C THR A 812 -29.16 -4.20 -28.05
N GLU A 813 -28.56 -3.61 -29.10
CA GLU A 813 -27.33 -4.15 -29.71
C GLU A 813 -26.24 -4.15 -28.64
N GLU A 814 -25.56 -5.27 -28.43
CA GLU A 814 -24.43 -5.37 -27.51
C GLU A 814 -23.34 -4.38 -27.95
N GLU A 815 -22.96 -3.46 -27.06
CA GLU A 815 -22.01 -2.37 -27.31
C GLU A 815 -20.68 -2.73 -26.67
N TYR A 816 -19.59 -2.61 -27.46
CA TYR A 816 -18.23 -2.85 -27.00
C TYR A 816 -17.45 -1.53 -26.93
N LEU A 817 -16.75 -1.30 -25.81
CA LEU A 817 -15.80 -0.21 -25.65
C LEU A 817 -14.40 -0.79 -25.50
N LEU A 818 -13.53 -0.52 -26.48
CA LEU A 818 -12.10 -0.87 -26.44
C LEU A 818 -11.32 0.35 -25.99
N VAL A 819 -10.45 0.19 -25.01
CA VAL A 819 -9.71 1.31 -24.42
C VAL A 819 -8.21 1.02 -24.50
N ASP A 820 -7.45 1.91 -25.12
CA ASP A 820 -6.00 1.89 -25.00
C ASP A 820 -5.61 2.41 -23.62
N GLY A 821 -5.22 1.48 -22.74
CA GLY A 821 -5.02 1.77 -21.32
C GLY A 821 -3.92 2.78 -21.05
N TYR A 822 -2.77 2.66 -21.73
CA TYR A 822 -1.70 3.62 -21.53
C TYR A 822 -2.00 4.97 -22.17
N ASN A 823 -2.63 5.00 -23.33
CA ASN A 823 -3.05 6.23 -23.97
C ASN A 823 -3.98 7.05 -23.06
N ILE A 824 -4.94 6.39 -22.40
CA ILE A 824 -5.84 7.05 -21.45
C ILE A 824 -5.14 7.46 -20.15
N ILE A 825 -4.32 6.58 -19.54
CA ILE A 825 -3.58 6.89 -18.30
C ILE A 825 -2.79 8.19 -18.47
N PHE A 826 -2.12 8.33 -19.59
CA PHE A 826 -1.28 9.49 -19.81
C PHE A 826 -2.02 10.70 -20.38
N ALA A 827 -3.22 10.51 -20.89
CA ALA A 827 -4.08 11.60 -21.32
C ALA A 827 -4.83 12.28 -20.17
N TRP A 828 -5.07 11.56 -19.08
CA TRP A 828 -5.79 12.11 -17.92
C TRP A 828 -4.81 12.61 -16.86
N GLU A 829 -4.90 13.88 -16.50
CA GLU A 829 -3.96 14.55 -15.59
C GLU A 829 -3.78 13.81 -14.26
N GLU A 830 -4.88 13.37 -13.63
CA GLU A 830 -4.84 12.64 -12.35
C GLU A 830 -4.16 11.28 -12.45
N LEU A 831 -4.40 10.53 -13.54
CA LEU A 831 -3.76 9.24 -13.77
C LEU A 831 -2.32 9.39 -14.22
N SER A 832 -2.06 10.42 -15.01
CA SER A 832 -0.71 10.81 -15.41
C SER A 832 0.14 11.20 -14.21
N GLU A 833 -0.41 11.95 -13.25
CA GLU A 833 0.24 12.25 -11.96
C GLU A 833 0.51 10.97 -11.15
N LEU A 834 -0.45 10.06 -11.10
CA LEU A 834 -0.30 8.80 -10.39
C LEU A 834 0.70 7.86 -11.09
N ALA A 835 0.71 7.82 -12.42
CA ALA A 835 1.65 7.04 -13.22
C ALA A 835 3.11 7.48 -13.02
N LYS A 836 3.34 8.71 -12.58
CA LYS A 836 4.65 9.25 -12.21
C LYS A 836 5.19 8.69 -10.88
N VAL A 837 4.31 8.19 -10.02
CA VAL A 837 4.67 7.59 -8.73
C VAL A 837 4.66 6.07 -8.81
N ASN A 838 3.70 5.50 -9.52
CA ASN A 838 3.54 4.06 -9.69
C ASN A 838 2.64 3.75 -10.88
N ILE A 839 3.22 3.20 -11.95
CA ILE A 839 2.48 2.87 -13.19
C ILE A 839 1.44 1.79 -12.96
N ASP A 840 1.71 0.82 -12.08
CA ASP A 840 0.75 -0.20 -11.70
C ASP A 840 -0.41 0.41 -10.92
N GLY A 841 -0.11 1.35 -10.01
CA GLY A 841 -1.13 2.13 -9.31
C GLY A 841 -2.04 2.90 -10.26
N ALA A 842 -1.48 3.50 -11.32
CA ALA A 842 -2.25 4.20 -12.35
C ALA A 842 -3.10 3.24 -13.19
N ARG A 843 -2.56 2.04 -13.53
CA ARG A 843 -3.33 0.98 -14.19
C ARG A 843 -4.52 0.54 -13.35
N TYR A 844 -4.29 0.23 -12.08
CA TYR A 844 -5.37 -0.16 -11.16
C TYR A 844 -6.40 0.94 -10.99
N ARG A 845 -5.95 2.20 -10.87
CA ARG A 845 -6.85 3.35 -10.74
C ARG A 845 -7.70 3.55 -12.00
N LEU A 846 -7.11 3.44 -13.20
CA LEU A 846 -7.87 3.48 -14.47
C LEU A 846 -8.88 2.34 -14.52
N MET A 847 -8.47 1.12 -14.18
CA MET A 847 -9.36 -0.03 -14.19
C MET A 847 -10.53 0.14 -13.22
N ASP A 848 -10.31 0.69 -12.01
CA ASP A 848 -11.38 0.98 -11.04
C ASP A 848 -12.36 2.04 -11.56
N ILE A 849 -11.86 3.12 -12.18
CA ILE A 849 -12.69 4.16 -12.79
C ILE A 849 -13.55 3.57 -13.91
N LEU A 850 -12.94 2.76 -14.77
CA LEU A 850 -13.64 2.11 -15.89
C LEU A 850 -14.62 1.03 -15.41
N CYS A 851 -14.36 0.38 -14.28
CA CYS A 851 -15.34 -0.51 -13.64
C CYS A 851 -16.60 0.24 -13.21
N ASN A 852 -16.44 1.43 -12.60
CA ASN A 852 -17.57 2.28 -12.21
C ASN A 852 -18.36 2.74 -13.45
N TYR A 853 -17.65 3.19 -14.48
CA TYR A 853 -18.22 3.61 -15.75
C TYR A 853 -19.00 2.46 -16.42
N GLN A 854 -18.41 1.27 -16.52
CA GLN A 854 -19.06 0.09 -17.08
C GLN A 854 -20.32 -0.32 -16.30
N GLY A 855 -20.28 -0.26 -14.97
CA GLY A 855 -21.42 -0.56 -14.10
C GLY A 855 -22.64 0.33 -14.40
N TYR A 856 -22.43 1.57 -14.80
CA TYR A 856 -23.47 2.53 -15.18
C TYR A 856 -23.92 2.35 -16.64
N LYS A 857 -22.99 2.29 -17.59
CA LYS A 857 -23.24 2.19 -19.05
C LYS A 857 -23.67 0.79 -19.49
N LYS A 858 -23.27 -0.26 -18.78
CA LYS A 858 -23.56 -1.68 -19.06
C LYS A 858 -23.07 -2.18 -20.42
N CYS A 859 -22.01 -1.57 -20.99
CA CYS A 859 -21.33 -2.04 -22.19
C CYS A 859 -20.30 -3.13 -21.87
N THR A 860 -19.84 -3.89 -22.85
CA THR A 860 -18.68 -4.79 -22.69
C THR A 860 -17.40 -3.97 -22.87
N LEU A 861 -16.65 -3.74 -21.77
CA LEU A 861 -15.47 -2.90 -21.75
C LEU A 861 -14.20 -3.76 -21.70
N ILE A 862 -13.28 -3.48 -22.62
CA ILE A 862 -11.98 -4.16 -22.75
C ILE A 862 -10.88 -3.10 -22.73
N VAL A 863 -10.00 -3.17 -21.72
CA VAL A 863 -8.81 -2.31 -21.63
C VAL A 863 -7.61 -3.11 -22.12
N VAL A 864 -6.80 -2.50 -23.00
CA VAL A 864 -5.61 -3.12 -23.55
C VAL A 864 -4.37 -2.37 -23.08
N PHE A 865 -3.39 -3.10 -22.55
CA PHE A 865 -2.08 -2.59 -22.15
C PHE A 865 -0.97 -3.29 -22.91
N ASP A 866 0.07 -2.58 -23.29
CA ASP A 866 1.28 -3.17 -23.87
C ASP A 866 2.02 -4.08 -22.86
N ALA A 867 2.33 -5.30 -23.28
CA ALA A 867 3.07 -6.28 -22.47
C ALA A 867 4.56 -5.96 -22.29
N TYR A 868 5.09 -5.01 -23.02
CA TYR A 868 6.49 -4.57 -22.99
C TYR A 868 7.01 -4.26 -21.56
N LYS A 869 6.10 -4.17 -20.55
CA LYS A 869 6.44 -3.81 -19.16
C LYS A 869 6.09 -4.90 -18.12
N VAL A 870 5.75 -6.12 -18.58
CA VAL A 870 5.43 -7.24 -17.67
C VAL A 870 6.20 -8.45 -18.13
N GLU A 871 7.30 -8.80 -17.46
CA GLU A 871 8.12 -9.98 -17.78
C GLU A 871 7.30 -11.27 -17.69
N GLY A 872 7.32 -12.07 -18.74
CA GLY A 872 6.74 -13.42 -18.76
C GLY A 872 5.28 -13.52 -19.16
N ASN A 873 4.67 -12.50 -19.76
CA ASN A 873 3.26 -12.50 -20.09
C ASN A 873 2.95 -13.23 -21.42
N THR A 874 2.02 -14.19 -21.37
CA THR A 874 1.61 -15.03 -22.50
C THR A 874 0.55 -14.41 -23.40
N GLY A 875 0.13 -13.16 -23.16
CA GLY A 875 -0.91 -12.45 -23.91
C GLY A 875 -2.32 -12.92 -23.58
N GLU A 876 -2.64 -13.08 -22.31
CA GLU A 876 -3.95 -13.54 -21.82
C GLU A 876 -4.88 -12.40 -21.46
N ALA A 877 -6.18 -12.58 -21.68
CA ALA A 877 -7.23 -11.66 -21.28
C ALA A 877 -7.69 -12.00 -19.85
N ILE A 878 -7.52 -11.05 -18.93
CA ILE A 878 -7.88 -11.19 -17.52
C ILE A 878 -9.22 -10.49 -17.28
N LYS A 879 -10.08 -11.06 -16.47
CA LYS A 879 -11.31 -10.40 -16.05
C LYS A 879 -11.04 -9.64 -14.75
N TYR A 880 -11.10 -8.30 -14.80
CA TYR A 880 -10.99 -7.43 -13.64
C TYR A 880 -12.37 -6.90 -13.26
N HIS A 881 -12.97 -7.40 -12.17
CA HIS A 881 -14.34 -7.11 -11.75
C HIS A 881 -15.37 -7.30 -12.88
N ASN A 882 -15.88 -6.21 -13.45
CA ASN A 882 -16.86 -6.17 -14.52
C ASN A 882 -16.28 -5.79 -15.88
N ILE A 883 -14.97 -5.54 -16.00
CA ILE A 883 -14.27 -5.24 -17.24
C ILE A 883 -13.29 -6.36 -17.63
N HIS A 884 -12.85 -6.37 -18.87
CA HIS A 884 -11.79 -7.25 -19.38
C HIS A 884 -10.51 -6.45 -19.55
N VAL A 885 -9.39 -6.98 -19.08
CA VAL A 885 -8.06 -6.39 -19.22
C VAL A 885 -7.20 -7.32 -20.04
N VAL A 886 -6.54 -6.79 -21.04
CA VAL A 886 -5.67 -7.54 -21.95
C VAL A 886 -4.28 -6.95 -21.88
N TYR A 887 -3.28 -7.78 -21.62
CA TYR A 887 -1.87 -7.45 -21.83
C TYR A 887 -1.43 -8.09 -23.13
N THR A 888 -0.86 -7.29 -24.06
CA THR A 888 -0.44 -7.79 -25.38
C THR A 888 0.76 -8.75 -25.27
N LYS A 889 1.08 -9.46 -26.34
CA LYS A 889 2.29 -10.32 -26.39
C LYS A 889 3.54 -9.45 -26.60
N GLU A 890 4.70 -9.99 -26.25
CA GLU A 890 6.01 -9.30 -26.23
C GLU A 890 6.40 -8.58 -27.56
N ALA A 891 5.76 -8.90 -28.66
CA ALA A 891 5.98 -8.29 -29.98
C ALA A 891 4.72 -7.62 -30.56
N GLU A 892 3.64 -7.45 -29.80
CA GLU A 892 2.37 -6.89 -30.26
C GLU A 892 2.04 -5.64 -29.45
N THR A 893 1.79 -4.50 -30.10
CA THR A 893 1.36 -3.27 -29.43
C THR A 893 -0.11 -3.27 -29.12
N ALA A 894 -0.55 -2.42 -28.17
CA ALA A 894 -1.96 -2.24 -27.81
C ALA A 894 -2.78 -1.84 -29.06
N ASP A 895 -2.27 -0.91 -29.86
CA ASP A 895 -2.88 -0.46 -31.12
C ASP A 895 -3.14 -1.61 -32.09
N GLN A 896 -2.15 -2.48 -32.31
CA GLN A 896 -2.28 -3.64 -33.17
C GLN A 896 -3.31 -4.66 -32.65
N TYR A 897 -3.38 -4.83 -31.34
CA TYR A 897 -4.36 -5.72 -30.72
C TYR A 897 -5.78 -5.16 -30.86
N ILE A 898 -5.96 -3.84 -30.58
CA ILE A 898 -7.24 -3.15 -30.69
C ILE A 898 -7.72 -3.18 -32.16
N GLU A 899 -6.83 -2.91 -33.12
CA GLU A 899 -7.14 -2.98 -34.56
C GLU A 899 -7.65 -4.37 -34.96
N LYS A 900 -6.94 -5.44 -34.58
CA LYS A 900 -7.34 -6.83 -34.87
C LYS A 900 -8.67 -7.18 -34.23
N LEU A 901 -8.90 -6.73 -32.98
CA LEU A 901 -10.13 -7.00 -32.25
C LEU A 901 -11.30 -6.21 -32.88
N ALA A 902 -11.13 -4.92 -33.15
CA ALA A 902 -12.11 -4.07 -33.80
C ALA A 902 -12.53 -4.64 -35.19
N HIS A 903 -11.59 -5.09 -36.00
CA HIS A 903 -11.85 -5.76 -37.27
C HIS A 903 -12.66 -7.05 -37.11
N LYS A 904 -12.41 -7.83 -36.04
CA LYS A 904 -13.06 -9.11 -35.78
C LYS A 904 -14.50 -8.95 -35.29
N ILE A 905 -14.76 -7.98 -34.43
CA ILE A 905 -16.07 -7.80 -33.77
C ILE A 905 -16.93 -6.70 -34.41
N GLY A 906 -16.29 -5.67 -35.07
CA GLY A 906 -16.97 -4.54 -35.69
C GLY A 906 -18.11 -4.90 -36.66
N PRO A 907 -17.99 -5.98 -37.48
CA PRO A 907 -19.08 -6.38 -38.37
C PRO A 907 -20.35 -6.92 -37.67
N ARG A 908 -20.30 -7.20 -36.37
CA ARG A 908 -21.40 -7.85 -35.62
C ARG A 908 -21.93 -7.06 -34.45
N TYR A 909 -21.16 -6.13 -33.93
CA TYR A 909 -21.42 -5.37 -32.72
C TYR A 909 -21.11 -3.90 -32.94
N ARG A 910 -21.71 -3.04 -32.12
CA ARG A 910 -21.34 -1.62 -32.11
C ARG A 910 -20.05 -1.45 -31.30
N VAL A 911 -18.96 -1.14 -32.00
CA VAL A 911 -17.63 -1.01 -31.38
C VAL A 911 -17.24 0.45 -31.31
N THR A 912 -16.89 0.92 -30.11
CA THR A 912 -16.31 2.22 -29.83
C THR A 912 -14.86 2.01 -29.36
N VAL A 913 -13.92 2.78 -29.89
CA VAL A 913 -12.51 2.71 -29.48
C VAL A 913 -12.12 4.04 -28.84
N ALA A 914 -11.59 3.97 -27.64
CA ALA A 914 -11.12 5.13 -26.87
C ALA A 914 -9.59 5.23 -26.95
N THR A 915 -9.11 6.16 -27.77
CA THR A 915 -7.70 6.47 -27.96
C THR A 915 -7.51 7.92 -28.42
N SER A 916 -6.37 8.52 -28.08
CA SER A 916 -5.96 9.83 -28.60
C SER A 916 -4.86 9.75 -29.66
N ASP A 917 -4.39 8.54 -30.01
CA ASP A 917 -3.43 8.38 -31.09
C ASP A 917 -4.09 8.68 -32.45
N GLY A 918 -3.54 9.68 -33.16
CA GLY A 918 -4.10 10.13 -34.43
C GLY A 918 -3.98 9.10 -35.54
N LEU A 919 -3.00 8.19 -35.48
CA LEU A 919 -2.76 7.17 -36.51
C LEU A 919 -3.71 6.00 -36.30
N GLU A 920 -3.90 5.57 -35.08
CA GLU A 920 -4.88 4.55 -34.69
C GLU A 920 -6.30 5.01 -35.01
N GLN A 921 -6.64 6.28 -34.70
CA GLN A 921 -7.94 6.89 -35.04
C GLN A 921 -8.27 6.81 -36.53
N LEU A 922 -7.25 7.00 -37.41
CA LEU A 922 -7.45 6.96 -38.87
C LEU A 922 -7.77 5.53 -39.35
N ILE A 923 -7.08 4.53 -38.80
CA ILE A 923 -7.25 3.11 -39.13
C ILE A 923 -8.61 2.61 -38.69
N ILE A 924 -9.02 2.93 -37.48
CA ILE A 924 -10.28 2.46 -36.85
C ILE A 924 -11.49 3.11 -37.55
N ARG A 925 -11.40 4.38 -37.94
CA ARG A 925 -12.44 5.00 -38.81
C ARG A 925 -12.61 4.29 -40.13
N GLY A 926 -11.52 3.80 -40.71
CA GLY A 926 -11.53 2.98 -41.95
C GLY A 926 -12.29 1.67 -41.78
N GLN A 927 -12.41 1.15 -40.58
CA GLN A 927 -13.11 -0.10 -40.24
C GLN A 927 -14.58 0.09 -39.85
N GLY A 928 -15.09 1.33 -39.80
CA GLY A 928 -16.49 1.65 -39.49
C GLY A 928 -16.81 1.65 -38.00
N CYS A 929 -15.81 1.63 -37.11
CA CYS A 929 -15.99 1.74 -35.68
C CYS A 929 -16.13 3.21 -35.21
N LEU A 930 -16.76 3.42 -34.05
CA LEU A 930 -16.89 4.72 -33.43
C LEU A 930 -15.60 5.06 -32.68
N LEU A 931 -15.28 6.35 -32.64
CA LEU A 931 -14.10 6.85 -31.93
C LEU A 931 -14.52 7.75 -30.78
N LEU A 932 -13.86 7.54 -29.65
CA LEU A 932 -13.96 8.36 -28.47
C LEU A 932 -12.55 8.86 -28.11
N SER A 933 -12.33 10.17 -28.05
CA SER A 933 -11.02 10.68 -27.63
C SER A 933 -10.85 10.46 -26.12
N ALA A 934 -9.60 10.43 -25.64
CA ALA A 934 -9.36 10.32 -24.19
C ALA A 934 -10.01 11.45 -23.39
N ARG A 935 -10.13 12.63 -23.99
CA ARG A 935 -10.83 13.76 -23.39
C ARG A 935 -12.34 13.52 -23.31
N ASP A 936 -12.95 13.07 -24.41
CA ASP A 936 -14.39 12.83 -24.45
C ASP A 936 -14.76 11.67 -23.50
N LEU A 937 -13.90 10.63 -23.41
CA LEU A 937 -14.06 9.56 -22.42
C LEU A 937 -13.96 10.11 -20.99
N LYS A 938 -13.05 11.05 -20.70
CA LYS A 938 -12.95 11.70 -19.39
C LYS A 938 -14.24 12.47 -19.04
N GLU A 939 -14.74 13.26 -19.98
CA GLU A 939 -15.97 14.02 -19.78
C GLU A 939 -17.19 13.09 -19.52
N GLU A 940 -17.25 11.94 -20.21
CA GLU A 940 -18.30 10.93 -19.95
C GLU A 940 -18.11 10.24 -18.60
N VAL A 941 -16.90 9.93 -18.19
CA VAL A 941 -16.60 9.33 -16.88
C VAL A 941 -16.95 10.31 -15.76
N ASP A 942 -16.51 11.57 -15.85
CA ASP A 942 -16.79 12.61 -14.85
C ASP A 942 -18.31 12.86 -14.71
N TYR A 943 -19.04 12.82 -15.83
CA TYR A 943 -20.48 12.88 -15.82
C TYR A 943 -21.10 11.69 -15.06
N VAL A 944 -20.66 10.48 -15.33
CA VAL A 944 -21.15 9.27 -14.65
C VAL A 944 -20.81 9.30 -13.15
N GLU A 945 -19.62 9.73 -12.77
CA GLU A 945 -19.23 9.88 -11.37
C GLU A 945 -20.10 10.92 -10.64
N SER A 946 -20.42 12.03 -11.31
CA SER A 946 -21.34 13.03 -10.75
C SER A 946 -22.75 12.47 -10.51
N GLN A 947 -23.28 11.66 -11.43
CA GLN A 947 -24.57 11.00 -11.28
C GLN A 947 -24.59 10.00 -10.11
N ILE A 948 -23.53 9.22 -9.97
CA ILE A 948 -23.35 8.27 -8.86
C ILE A 948 -23.26 9.02 -7.53
N ALA A 949 -22.53 10.16 -7.48
CA ALA A 949 -22.40 10.98 -6.29
C ALA A 949 -23.73 11.63 -5.88
N ASP A 950 -24.51 12.12 -6.87
CA ASP A 950 -25.85 12.70 -6.65
C ASP A 950 -26.83 11.64 -6.12
N GLU A 951 -26.77 10.44 -6.63
CA GLU A 951 -27.62 9.33 -6.19
C GLU A 951 -27.26 8.86 -4.77
N GLN A 952 -25.96 8.80 -4.45
CA GLN A 952 -25.48 8.57 -3.08
C GLN A 952 -25.80 9.71 -2.14
N GLY A 953 -25.74 10.97 -2.61
CA GLY A 953 -26.15 12.15 -1.85
C GLY A 953 -27.65 12.14 -1.52
N ARG A 954 -28.49 11.69 -2.45
CA ARG A 954 -29.95 11.49 -2.23
C ARG A 954 -30.22 10.38 -1.22
N LEU A 955 -29.49 9.27 -1.30
CA LEU A 955 -29.61 8.17 -0.34
C LEU A 955 -29.11 8.58 1.06
N LYS A 956 -28.00 9.32 1.16
CA LYS A 956 -27.49 9.88 2.42
C LYS A 956 -28.42 10.93 3.01
N SER A 957 -29.03 11.81 2.19
CA SER A 957 -29.99 12.80 2.66
C SER A 957 -31.31 12.15 3.13
N GLN A 958 -31.72 11.03 2.55
CA GLN A 958 -32.81 10.20 3.04
C GLN A 958 -32.47 9.50 4.37
N GLN A 959 -31.20 9.11 4.59
CA GLN A 959 -30.73 8.56 5.86
C GLN A 959 -30.47 9.63 6.93
N MET A 960 -30.05 10.86 6.53
CA MET A 960 -29.83 11.98 7.48
C MET A 960 -31.11 12.63 7.97
N ASN A 961 -32.19 12.57 7.23
CA ASN A 961 -33.53 13.02 7.73
C ASN A 961 -34.07 12.14 8.86
N GLY A 962 -33.39 11.01 9.18
CA GLY A 962 -33.70 10.16 10.34
C GLY A 962 -32.79 10.35 11.57
N LYS A 963 -31.70 11.16 11.48
CA LYS A 963 -30.66 11.19 12.53
C LYS A 963 -30.43 12.48 13.31
N ASN A 964 -31.21 13.55 13.08
CA ASN A 964 -31.03 14.83 13.79
C ASN A 964 -32.13 15.08 14.88
N TYR A 965 -32.37 14.08 15.73
CA TYR A 965 -33.45 14.17 16.71
C TYR A 965 -33.09 14.89 18.03
N LEU A 966 -31.88 14.78 18.54
CA LEU A 966 -31.52 15.30 19.87
C LEU A 966 -31.37 16.83 19.92
N LEU A 967 -30.80 17.47 18.93
CA LEU A 967 -30.59 18.91 18.89
C LEU A 967 -31.85 19.70 18.44
N SER A 968 -32.80 19.05 17.79
CA SER A 968 -34.04 19.72 17.32
C SER A 968 -35.15 19.74 18.37
N HIS A 969 -35.04 18.93 19.43
CA HIS A 969 -36.04 18.84 20.52
C HIS A 969 -35.53 19.35 21.87
N ALA A 970 -34.24 19.79 21.94
CA ALA A 970 -33.72 20.49 23.10
C ALA A 970 -34.22 21.92 23.16
N ASP A 971 -34.69 22.35 24.32
CA ASP A 971 -35.01 23.74 24.58
C ASP A 971 -33.75 24.63 24.49
N GLY A 972 -33.96 25.96 24.45
CA GLY A 972 -32.88 26.90 24.19
C GLY A 972 -31.69 26.81 25.15
N GLU A 973 -31.92 26.52 26.42
CA GLU A 973 -30.90 26.48 27.45
C GLU A 973 -30.08 25.19 27.39
N LEU A 974 -30.71 24.05 27.10
CA LEU A 974 -30.06 22.75 26.94
C LEU A 974 -29.20 22.70 25.65
N ARG A 975 -29.67 23.40 24.60
CA ARG A 975 -28.93 23.53 23.34
C ARG A 975 -27.63 24.33 23.52
N GLU A 976 -27.70 25.44 24.28
CA GLU A 976 -26.54 26.28 24.58
C GLU A 976 -25.53 25.59 25.52
N TYR A 977 -26.05 24.81 26.47
CA TYR A 977 -25.22 23.97 27.37
C TYR A 977 -24.49 22.86 26.57
N LEU A 978 -25.17 22.14 25.71
CA LEU A 978 -24.57 21.08 24.89
C LEU A 978 -23.55 21.64 23.86
N GLU A 979 -23.80 22.84 23.34
CA GLU A 979 -22.83 23.54 22.46
C GLU A 979 -21.61 23.99 23.25
N THR A 980 -21.75 24.41 24.50
CA THR A 980 -20.64 24.81 25.40
C THR A 980 -19.78 23.61 25.80
N VAL A 981 -20.40 22.48 26.04
CA VAL A 981 -19.68 21.20 26.32
C VAL A 981 -18.96 20.69 25.06
N ARG A 982 -19.57 20.79 23.89
CA ARG A 982 -18.95 20.39 22.61
C ARG A 982 -17.72 21.24 22.26
N LEU A 983 -17.71 22.50 22.63
CA LEU A 983 -16.62 23.44 22.38
C LEU A 983 -15.53 23.44 23.46
N GLY A 984 -15.61 22.55 24.46
CA GLY A 984 -14.56 22.38 25.48
C GLY A 984 -14.44 23.52 26.50
N ASN A 985 -15.45 24.39 26.63
CA ASN A 985 -15.45 25.56 27.51
C ASN A 985 -16.20 25.36 28.84
N ALA A 986 -16.25 24.14 29.37
CA ALA A 986 -16.84 23.90 30.70
C ALA A 986 -15.78 24.13 31.78
N GLY A 987 -15.54 25.39 32.10
CA GLY A 987 -14.83 25.84 33.30
C GLY A 987 -15.80 26.00 34.47
N THR A 988 -15.46 25.30 35.54
CA THR A 988 -16.02 25.34 36.93
C THR A 988 -16.69 26.63 37.35
N SER A 989 -17.95 26.61 37.67
CA SER A 989 -18.61 27.03 38.94
C SER A 989 -20.08 27.38 38.73
N GLY A 990 -20.94 26.86 39.62
CA GLY A 990 -22.33 27.30 39.77
C GLY A 990 -23.22 26.26 40.41
N ARG A 991 -23.16 26.12 41.78
CA ARG A 991 -24.21 25.50 42.56
C ARG A 991 -25.56 26.08 42.18
N ILE A 992 -26.47 25.24 41.78
CA ILE A 992 -27.88 25.60 41.66
C ILE A 992 -28.56 25.13 42.93
N ASP A 993 -29.05 26.11 43.68
CA ASP A 993 -29.89 25.89 44.86
C ASP A 993 -31.25 25.33 44.43
N LYS A 994 -31.62 24.26 45.11
CA LYS A 994 -32.96 23.68 45.02
C LYS A 994 -33.93 24.53 45.88
N GLU A 995 -34.88 25.18 45.29
CA GLU A 995 -36.15 25.44 45.99
C GLU A 995 -37.35 25.07 45.08
N LYS A 996 -38.26 24.34 45.75
CA LYS A 996 -39.56 23.88 45.26
C LYS A 996 -40.55 25.07 45.23
N PRO A 997 -41.76 24.93 44.69
CA PRO A 997 -42.68 23.80 44.82
C PRO A 997 -42.93 23.00 43.53
#